data_01358c5a22002f4f253f1a7e24b7a87c
#
_entry.id   01358c5a22002f4f253f1a7e24b7a87c
#
_cell.length_a   1.000
_cell.length_b   1.000
_cell.length_c   1.000
_cell.angle_alpha   90.00
_cell.angle_beta   90.00
_cell.angle_gamma   90.00
#
_symmetry.space_group_name_H-M   'P 1'
#
loop_
_entity.id
_entity.type
_entity.pdbx_description
1 polymer ?
#
loop_
_entity_poly.entity_id
_entity_poly.type
_entity_poly.pdbx_seq_one_letter_code
_entity_poly.pdbx_strand_id
1 'polypeptide(L)'
;MNKKLMRICASGTALAVTASVLSLSVYAAPAKYSAVEQGYITSVKNQGNWGTCWAFSSTAISEASLIKEFPDKFNSGNTDLSENLLAYMVSHPSLYGKLNPSGDYATYTASSATDYLALGGNVWAAGLGLMNGIGPYNENSDYPYSEDNTPSIVNKNFTESEYYEVRNSSVAKITGVFQAHINNNSDNDEFKQLIMDYGAASLSYCDTTNYGRTDGKFGSDGSSYYYYCPEEYTSNHAVTVVGWDDSIPASAFNTAPDGDGAWLIKNSWGEYSRDNGYFWLSYYDKSISGVGIAYDFTVDGTDDYFDTRYSYDGGNSVGSFGYSRPDIYGANVFTAEEDSYVTGAATYTSEGNNIELSVYTGLQNASDPTSGTKSAVATMSNVKYEGYYSLKFDTPVKVKKGETFAIVAKITKDSGTVRIYSEYGYSMNGLTYSLKANKGESFYTYNPSYGWSDCTDSGKNNLMIKAYAVSDTECTEHTYGNWIIDRDSTCTATGEKHRVCSKCNHIETGTIEKKPHNYITSVVAPTYTAQGYTLHKCSKCGTSYKSNYTLASVNSFDVDSKTDTSVSLTWGKNTSADGYILYRLDGSKWVTVKKIAGNSNNKFTVSGLEAITAYKFRIKTYKGSTLSKDYAELSVNTRPYTTTGLKCSGKTNVSASLQWDKNTSASGYELQKYDGSNWVTIKTFTSNADTSFNVTGLNAGKTFEFRLRAYKTIGNVKEYSAFTNLNVNTKPYITTGMKCSSKTNVSASLQWNKNISAD
;
A
#
# COMPACT_ATOMS: atom_id res chain seq x y z
N MET A 1 -7.41 -3.13 -7.15
CA MET A 1 -8.72 -3.65 -7.65
C MET A 1 -8.61 -5.16 -7.69
N ASN A 2 -9.49 -5.88 -7.03
CA ASN A 2 -9.33 -7.32 -6.77
C ASN A 2 -9.30 -8.14 -8.08
N LYS A 3 -8.35 -9.07 -8.25
CA LYS A 3 -8.29 -10.03 -9.39
C LYS A 3 -9.66 -10.70 -9.67
N LYS A 4 -10.50 -10.89 -8.65
CA LYS A 4 -11.90 -11.34 -8.81
C LYS A 4 -12.75 -10.46 -9.73
N LEU A 5 -12.49 -9.14 -9.77
CA LEU A 5 -13.21 -8.24 -10.68
C LEU A 5 -12.70 -8.34 -12.13
N MET A 6 -11.43 -8.67 -12.34
CA MET A 6 -10.88 -8.90 -13.68
C MET A 6 -11.33 -10.23 -14.29
N ARG A 7 -11.55 -11.27 -13.46
CA ARG A 7 -12.05 -12.59 -13.91
C ARG A 7 -13.56 -12.62 -14.17
N ILE A 8 -14.36 -11.75 -13.56
CA ILE A 8 -15.82 -11.69 -13.74
C ILE A 8 -16.24 -10.94 -15.01
N CYS A 9 -15.39 -10.10 -15.60
CA CYS A 9 -15.72 -9.37 -16.84
C CYS A 9 -15.55 -10.18 -18.13
N ALA A 10 -15.11 -11.46 -18.07
CA ALA A 10 -14.91 -12.32 -19.23
C ALA A 10 -16.11 -13.24 -19.57
N SER A 11 -17.21 -13.19 -18.82
CA SER A 11 -18.40 -14.00 -19.11
C SER A 11 -19.53 -13.15 -19.71
N GLY A 12 -19.60 -13.16 -21.02
CA GLY A 12 -20.80 -13.13 -21.86
C GLY A 12 -21.62 -11.85 -21.94
N THR A 13 -21.47 -11.10 -23.00
CA THR A 13 -22.49 -10.79 -24.01
C THR A 13 -21.90 -9.79 -25.02
N ALA A 14 -21.96 -10.13 -26.29
CA ALA A 14 -21.64 -9.22 -27.38
C ALA A 14 -22.64 -8.06 -27.42
N LEU A 15 -22.26 -6.92 -26.86
CA LEU A 15 -22.88 -5.63 -27.15
C LEU A 15 -21.78 -4.73 -27.70
N ALA A 16 -21.95 -4.26 -28.93
CA ALA A 16 -21.10 -3.25 -29.53
C ALA A 16 -21.14 -1.98 -28.64
N VAL A 17 -20.07 -1.73 -27.91
CA VAL A 17 -19.85 -0.48 -27.18
C VAL A 17 -18.70 0.25 -27.87
N THR A 18 -19.02 1.40 -28.42
CA THR A 18 -18.10 2.41 -28.93
C THR A 18 -16.98 2.63 -27.91
N ALA A 19 -15.75 2.39 -28.35
CA ALA A 19 -14.54 2.59 -27.58
C ALA A 19 -14.40 4.08 -27.18
N SER A 20 -14.76 4.40 -25.96
CA SER A 20 -14.17 5.52 -25.27
C SER A 20 -12.83 5.02 -24.72
N VAL A 21 -11.74 5.60 -25.24
CA VAL A 21 -10.40 5.42 -24.72
C VAL A 21 -10.40 6.00 -23.29
N LEU A 22 -10.70 5.14 -22.31
CA LEU A 22 -10.32 5.42 -20.93
C LEU A 22 -8.81 5.20 -20.86
N SER A 23 -8.06 6.29 -20.86
CA SER A 23 -6.68 6.27 -20.40
C SER A 23 -6.67 5.63 -19.02
N LEU A 24 -6.20 4.39 -18.91
CA LEU A 24 -5.83 3.78 -17.65
C LEU A 24 -4.74 4.69 -17.07
N SER A 25 -5.11 5.50 -16.10
CA SER A 25 -4.13 6.15 -15.25
C SER A 25 -3.34 5.01 -14.58
N VAL A 26 -2.08 4.88 -14.96
CA VAL A 26 -1.10 4.12 -14.19
C VAL A 26 -1.09 4.79 -12.82
N TYR A 27 -1.71 4.16 -11.84
CA TYR A 27 -1.54 4.60 -10.46
C TYR A 27 -0.09 4.33 -10.11
N ALA A 28 0.68 5.38 -9.87
CA ALA A 28 2.01 5.27 -9.32
C ALA A 28 1.95 4.38 -8.06
N ALA A 29 2.95 3.53 -7.87
CA ALA A 29 3.04 2.70 -6.68
C ALA A 29 3.02 3.59 -5.42
N PRO A 30 2.43 3.14 -4.30
CA PRO A 30 2.43 3.93 -3.07
C PRO A 30 3.88 4.16 -2.60
N ALA A 31 4.14 5.30 -1.96
CA ALA A 31 5.48 5.62 -1.45
C ALA A 31 6.01 4.60 -0.42
N LYS A 32 5.13 3.80 0.16
CA LYS A 32 5.48 2.72 1.10
C LYS A 32 4.50 1.57 0.96
N TYR A 33 5.05 0.35 1.03
CA TYR A 33 4.28 -0.89 1.02
C TYR A 33 5.00 -1.97 1.85
N SER A 34 4.23 -2.83 2.51
CA SER A 34 4.75 -3.99 3.24
C SER A 34 3.82 -5.19 3.10
N ALA A 35 4.28 -6.24 2.43
CA ALA A 35 3.57 -7.52 2.35
C ALA A 35 3.54 -8.25 3.71
N VAL A 36 4.49 -7.93 4.60
CA VAL A 36 4.50 -8.42 5.98
C VAL A 36 3.29 -7.88 6.74
N GLU A 37 3.02 -6.56 6.63
CA GLU A 37 1.85 -5.94 7.25
C GLU A 37 0.52 -6.43 6.64
N GLN A 38 0.54 -6.88 5.38
CA GLN A 38 -0.62 -7.49 4.72
C GLN A 38 -0.86 -8.94 5.18
N GLY A 39 0.10 -9.57 5.86
CA GLY A 39 0.00 -10.96 6.32
C GLY A 39 0.32 -12.01 5.24
N TYR A 40 0.99 -11.62 4.16
CA TYR A 40 1.35 -12.53 3.06
C TYR A 40 2.66 -13.28 3.30
N ILE A 41 3.46 -12.87 4.28
CA ILE A 41 4.83 -13.34 4.46
C ILE A 41 4.92 -14.33 5.64
N THR A 42 5.50 -15.48 5.37
CA THR A 42 5.83 -16.52 6.36
C THR A 42 7.04 -16.13 7.21
N SER A 43 7.36 -16.92 8.25
CA SER A 43 8.56 -16.71 9.08
C SER A 43 9.84 -16.73 8.27
N VAL A 44 10.89 -16.12 8.82
CA VAL A 44 12.23 -16.15 8.22
C VAL A 44 12.88 -17.49 8.48
N LYS A 45 13.28 -18.16 7.40
CA LYS A 45 13.96 -19.46 7.44
C LYS A 45 15.48 -19.30 7.38
N ASN A 46 16.23 -20.38 7.62
CA ASN A 46 17.69 -20.37 7.63
C ASN A 46 18.28 -21.37 6.63
N GLN A 47 19.00 -20.89 5.63
CA GLN A 47 19.69 -21.72 4.65
C GLN A 47 21.00 -22.34 5.19
N GLY A 48 21.49 -21.88 6.35
CA GLY A 48 22.78 -22.29 6.89
C GLY A 48 23.94 -21.96 5.96
N ASN A 49 24.87 -22.89 5.82
CA ASN A 49 26.10 -22.73 5.03
C ASN A 49 25.95 -23.14 3.55
N TRP A 50 24.74 -23.43 3.08
CA TRP A 50 24.50 -23.94 1.74
C TRP A 50 24.27 -22.82 0.70
N GLY A 51 24.56 -23.10 -0.55
CA GLY A 51 24.33 -22.19 -1.70
C GLY A 51 22.87 -22.19 -2.19
N THR A 52 21.90 -22.28 -1.29
CA THR A 52 20.46 -22.47 -1.60
C THR A 52 19.62 -21.21 -1.48
N CYS A 53 20.22 -20.03 -1.38
CA CYS A 53 19.49 -18.75 -1.29
C CYS A 53 18.40 -18.59 -2.37
N TRP A 54 18.66 -19.08 -3.58
CA TRP A 54 17.71 -19.09 -4.68
C TRP A 54 16.49 -19.97 -4.42
N ALA A 55 16.65 -21.11 -3.75
CA ALA A 55 15.54 -22.00 -3.38
C ALA A 55 14.69 -21.33 -2.29
N PHE A 56 15.32 -20.75 -1.26
CA PHE A 56 14.64 -20.00 -0.21
C PHE A 56 13.86 -18.80 -0.75
N SER A 57 14.45 -18.05 -1.67
CA SER A 57 13.73 -16.95 -2.30
C SER A 57 12.58 -17.46 -3.19
N SER A 58 12.77 -18.57 -3.93
CA SER A 58 11.73 -19.17 -4.76
C SER A 58 10.56 -19.69 -3.94
N THR A 59 10.81 -20.36 -2.81
CA THR A 59 9.73 -20.83 -1.91
C THR A 59 9.03 -19.64 -1.24
N ALA A 60 9.78 -18.64 -0.78
CA ALA A 60 9.19 -17.45 -0.14
C ALA A 60 8.27 -16.65 -1.08
N ILE A 61 8.63 -16.45 -2.35
CA ILE A 61 7.72 -15.80 -3.31
C ILE A 61 6.54 -16.70 -3.70
N SER A 62 6.73 -18.03 -3.69
CA SER A 62 5.63 -18.99 -3.88
C SER A 62 4.65 -18.95 -2.72
N GLU A 63 5.12 -18.98 -1.48
CA GLU A 63 4.33 -18.85 -0.27
C GLU A 63 3.53 -17.54 -0.27
N ALA A 64 4.17 -16.41 -0.57
CA ALA A 64 3.52 -15.11 -0.63
C ALA A 64 2.39 -15.06 -1.69
N SER A 65 2.64 -15.62 -2.89
CA SER A 65 1.64 -15.69 -3.94
C SER A 65 0.45 -16.59 -3.54
N LEU A 66 0.72 -17.76 -2.99
CA LEU A 66 -0.32 -18.69 -2.54
C LEU A 66 -1.17 -18.11 -1.40
N ILE A 67 -0.55 -17.49 -0.40
CA ILE A 67 -1.26 -16.87 0.72
C ILE A 67 -2.12 -15.70 0.23
N LYS A 68 -1.60 -14.91 -0.68
CA LYS A 68 -2.33 -13.77 -1.24
C LYS A 68 -3.50 -14.19 -2.13
N GLU A 69 -3.29 -15.18 -3.00
CA GLU A 69 -4.29 -15.61 -3.99
C GLU A 69 -5.34 -16.54 -3.37
N PHE A 70 -4.93 -17.42 -2.46
CA PHE A 70 -5.77 -18.47 -1.87
C PHE A 70 -5.81 -18.41 -0.34
N PRO A 71 -6.25 -17.28 0.26
CA PRO A 71 -6.22 -17.07 1.72
C PRO A 71 -7.12 -18.02 2.49
N ASP A 72 -8.01 -18.71 1.82
CA ASP A 72 -8.85 -19.76 2.40
C ASP A 72 -8.11 -21.10 2.58
N LYS A 73 -7.05 -21.33 1.81
CA LYS A 73 -6.21 -22.54 1.85
C LYS A 73 -4.85 -22.30 2.51
N PHE A 74 -4.26 -21.12 2.33
CA PHE A 74 -2.91 -20.78 2.78
C PHE A 74 -2.91 -19.53 3.66
N ASN A 75 -2.04 -19.51 4.67
CA ASN A 75 -1.80 -18.33 5.50
C ASN A 75 -0.38 -18.37 6.08
N SER A 76 0.13 -17.26 6.56
CA SER A 76 1.51 -17.12 7.04
C SER A 76 1.90 -18.02 8.22
N GLY A 77 0.94 -18.64 8.89
CA GLY A 77 1.18 -19.53 10.03
C GLY A 77 1.11 -21.03 9.71
N ASN A 78 0.67 -21.41 8.49
CA ASN A 78 0.52 -22.82 8.10
C ASN A 78 1.09 -23.15 6.71
N THR A 79 1.61 -22.17 5.99
CA THR A 79 2.25 -22.39 4.70
C THR A 79 3.75 -22.49 4.92
N ASP A 80 4.30 -23.64 4.59
CA ASP A 80 5.71 -23.96 4.75
C ASP A 80 6.14 -24.86 3.60
N LEU A 81 6.78 -24.27 2.57
CA LEU A 81 7.21 -24.97 1.37
C LEU A 81 8.66 -25.44 1.52
N SER A 82 8.94 -26.60 0.93
CA SER A 82 10.24 -27.26 1.05
C SER A 82 11.29 -26.71 0.08
N GLU A 83 12.28 -26.03 0.62
CA GLU A 83 13.47 -25.60 -0.11
C GLU A 83 14.34 -26.77 -0.52
N ASN A 84 14.41 -27.79 0.34
CA ASN A 84 15.23 -28.98 0.08
C ASN A 84 14.71 -29.79 -1.11
N LEU A 85 13.39 -30.05 -1.14
CA LEU A 85 12.78 -30.76 -2.28
C LEU A 85 12.88 -29.93 -3.57
N LEU A 86 12.66 -28.62 -3.50
CA LEU A 86 12.83 -27.76 -4.67
C LEU A 86 14.26 -27.79 -5.20
N ALA A 87 15.26 -27.61 -4.33
CA ALA A 87 16.67 -27.63 -4.72
C ALA A 87 17.08 -28.98 -5.31
N TYR A 88 16.64 -30.08 -4.70
CA TYR A 88 16.91 -31.42 -5.20
C TYR A 88 16.29 -31.64 -6.58
N MET A 89 15.00 -31.39 -6.73
CA MET A 89 14.26 -31.68 -7.97
C MET A 89 14.71 -30.81 -9.16
N VAL A 90 15.08 -29.54 -8.92
CA VAL A 90 15.64 -28.67 -9.95
C VAL A 90 17.04 -29.15 -10.39
N SER A 91 17.83 -29.68 -9.45
CA SER A 91 19.18 -30.20 -9.75
C SER A 91 19.18 -31.61 -10.33
N HIS A 92 18.09 -32.35 -10.16
CA HIS A 92 17.90 -33.71 -10.66
C HIS A 92 16.65 -33.79 -11.55
N PRO A 93 16.62 -33.08 -12.68
CA PRO A 93 15.49 -33.14 -13.59
C PRO A 93 15.32 -34.56 -14.11
N SER A 94 14.07 -34.98 -14.24
CA SER A 94 13.74 -36.37 -14.57
C SER A 94 14.24 -36.79 -15.93
N LEU A 95 14.86 -37.98 -15.98
CA LEU A 95 15.18 -38.70 -17.21
C LEU A 95 14.01 -39.60 -17.69
N TYR A 96 12.89 -39.62 -16.96
CA TYR A 96 11.77 -40.51 -17.26
C TYR A 96 10.88 -39.97 -18.37
N GLY A 97 10.70 -40.77 -19.42
CA GLY A 97 10.13 -40.37 -20.70
C GLY A 97 8.75 -39.71 -20.67
N LYS A 98 7.88 -40.03 -19.71
CA LYS A 98 6.57 -39.37 -19.59
C LYS A 98 6.64 -37.91 -19.19
N LEU A 99 7.71 -37.53 -18.49
CA LEU A 99 7.93 -36.17 -18.00
C LEU A 99 8.82 -35.36 -18.93
N ASN A 100 9.40 -36.04 -19.92
CA ASN A 100 10.34 -35.49 -20.88
C ASN A 100 10.16 -36.19 -22.20
N PRO A 101 9.04 -35.93 -22.91
CA PRO A 101 8.71 -36.67 -24.16
C PRO A 101 9.70 -36.41 -25.28
N SER A 102 10.36 -35.26 -25.33
CA SER A 102 11.40 -34.96 -26.33
C SER A 102 12.70 -35.73 -26.06
N GLY A 103 12.94 -36.12 -24.83
CA GLY A 103 14.15 -36.80 -24.38
C GLY A 103 15.27 -35.85 -23.96
N ASP A 104 14.95 -34.65 -23.51
CA ASP A 104 15.89 -33.78 -22.81
C ASP A 104 16.44 -34.47 -21.58
N TYR A 105 17.68 -34.20 -21.26
CA TYR A 105 18.25 -34.71 -20.03
C TYR A 105 19.24 -33.71 -19.45
N ALA A 106 19.40 -33.79 -18.13
CA ALA A 106 20.47 -33.12 -17.44
C ALA A 106 21.35 -34.15 -16.74
N THR A 107 22.63 -33.97 -16.84
CA THR A 107 23.60 -34.72 -16.06
C THR A 107 24.06 -33.88 -14.88
N TYR A 108 23.98 -34.47 -13.73
CA TYR A 108 24.54 -33.94 -12.52
C TYR A 108 25.81 -34.70 -12.16
N THR A 109 26.96 -34.02 -12.18
CA THR A 109 28.25 -34.59 -11.79
C THR A 109 28.57 -34.10 -10.37
N ALA A 110 28.16 -34.89 -9.39
CA ALA A 110 28.42 -34.61 -7.97
C ALA A 110 29.77 -35.21 -7.55
N SER A 111 30.56 -34.47 -6.79
CA SER A 111 31.71 -34.98 -6.06
C SER A 111 31.33 -35.49 -4.67
N SER A 112 30.20 -35.05 -4.14
CA SER A 112 29.59 -35.52 -2.91
C SER A 112 28.05 -35.52 -3.01
N ALA A 113 27.41 -36.21 -2.08
CA ALA A 113 25.96 -36.35 -2.05
C ALA A 113 25.23 -35.03 -1.74
N THR A 114 25.91 -34.03 -1.19
CA THR A 114 25.37 -32.70 -0.85
C THR A 114 25.69 -31.61 -1.85
N ASP A 115 26.43 -31.93 -2.93
CA ASP A 115 26.92 -30.91 -3.87
C ASP A 115 25.79 -30.11 -4.52
N TYR A 116 24.59 -30.67 -4.70
CA TYR A 116 23.44 -29.94 -5.24
C TYR A 116 23.04 -28.74 -4.36
N LEU A 117 23.25 -28.79 -3.05
CA LEU A 117 23.02 -27.67 -2.14
C LEU A 117 24.08 -26.59 -2.27
N ALA A 118 25.30 -26.96 -2.69
CA ALA A 118 26.41 -26.04 -2.84
C ALA A 118 26.54 -25.42 -4.25
N LEU A 119 25.81 -25.96 -5.25
CA LEU A 119 25.91 -25.51 -6.64
C LEU A 119 25.57 -24.05 -6.87
N GLY A 120 24.79 -23.44 -5.98
CA GLY A 120 24.06 -22.23 -6.29
C GLY A 120 22.94 -22.51 -7.29
N GLY A 121 22.30 -21.45 -7.75
CA GLY A 121 21.20 -21.52 -8.71
C GLY A 121 20.61 -20.14 -8.93
N ASN A 122 19.47 -20.08 -9.59
CA ASN A 122 18.74 -18.83 -9.74
C ASN A 122 17.22 -19.08 -9.72
N VAL A 123 16.48 -18.05 -9.29
CA VAL A 123 15.03 -18.11 -9.12
C VAL A 123 14.31 -18.28 -10.46
N TRP A 124 14.90 -17.79 -11.55
CA TRP A 124 14.36 -17.97 -12.89
C TRP A 124 14.33 -19.43 -13.32
N ALA A 125 15.45 -20.14 -13.17
CA ALA A 125 15.53 -21.57 -13.48
C ALA A 125 14.60 -22.41 -12.58
N ALA A 126 14.44 -22.02 -11.30
CA ALA A 126 13.44 -22.63 -10.43
C ALA A 126 12.01 -22.41 -10.96
N GLY A 127 11.67 -21.21 -11.41
CA GLY A 127 10.39 -20.92 -12.03
C GLY A 127 10.12 -21.76 -13.29
N LEU A 128 11.11 -21.93 -14.16
CA LEU A 128 10.99 -22.82 -15.32
C LEU A 128 10.81 -24.29 -14.90
N GLY A 129 11.52 -24.73 -13.86
CA GLY A 129 11.31 -26.05 -13.25
C GLY A 129 9.88 -26.24 -12.73
N LEU A 130 9.35 -25.26 -12.01
CA LEU A 130 7.96 -25.23 -11.57
C LEU A 130 6.97 -25.30 -12.75
N MET A 131 7.23 -24.53 -13.84
CA MET A 131 6.44 -24.60 -15.07
C MET A 131 6.49 -25.98 -15.72
N ASN A 132 7.53 -26.76 -15.45
CA ASN A 132 7.68 -28.15 -15.86
C ASN A 132 7.21 -29.15 -14.81
N GLY A 133 6.55 -28.69 -13.73
CA GLY A 133 5.87 -29.48 -12.70
C GLY A 133 6.76 -29.96 -11.58
N ILE A 134 7.82 -29.26 -11.30
CA ILE A 134 8.66 -29.49 -10.13
C ILE A 134 8.13 -28.59 -8.99
N GLY A 135 7.31 -29.15 -8.09
CA GLY A 135 6.80 -28.43 -6.91
C GLY A 135 5.64 -27.48 -7.22
N PRO A 136 5.30 -26.55 -6.31
CA PRO A 136 5.85 -26.44 -4.94
C PRO A 136 5.38 -27.57 -4.03
N TYR A 137 6.21 -27.97 -3.09
CA TYR A 137 5.96 -29.06 -2.13
C TYR A 137 5.89 -28.52 -0.72
N ASN A 138 5.05 -29.09 0.15
CA ASN A 138 5.11 -28.80 1.58
C ASN A 138 6.42 -29.32 2.19
N GLU A 139 6.96 -28.59 3.17
CA GLU A 139 7.98 -29.10 4.06
C GLU A 139 7.44 -30.32 4.82
N ASN A 140 8.19 -31.37 4.93
CA ASN A 140 7.78 -32.60 5.59
C ASN A 140 8.93 -33.27 6.32
N SER A 141 8.57 -34.20 7.24
CA SER A 141 9.55 -34.91 8.06
C SER A 141 10.42 -35.91 7.29
N ASP A 142 10.04 -36.29 6.07
CA ASP A 142 10.78 -37.29 5.31
C ASP A 142 11.98 -36.66 4.61
N TYR A 143 11.88 -35.34 4.29
CA TYR A 143 12.88 -34.59 3.54
C TYR A 143 13.14 -33.21 4.15
N PRO A 144 13.40 -33.11 5.47
CA PRO A 144 13.54 -31.81 6.12
C PRO A 144 14.77 -31.07 5.59
N TYR A 145 14.68 -29.74 5.56
CA TYR A 145 15.87 -28.91 5.35
C TYR A 145 16.74 -28.95 6.61
N SER A 146 18.05 -29.07 6.45
CA SER A 146 19.00 -29.02 7.56
C SER A 146 20.11 -28.01 7.30
N GLU A 147 20.30 -27.10 8.24
CA GLU A 147 21.29 -26.01 8.17
C GLU A 147 22.73 -26.54 8.19
N ASP A 148 22.99 -27.60 8.98
CA ASP A 148 24.34 -28.08 9.29
C ASP A 148 24.60 -29.55 8.89
N ASN A 149 23.57 -30.29 8.54
CA ASN A 149 23.66 -31.71 8.29
C ASN A 149 23.28 -32.09 6.88
N THR A 150 23.74 -33.24 6.43
CA THR A 150 23.33 -33.84 5.15
C THR A 150 21.83 -34.13 5.19
N PRO A 151 21.02 -33.48 4.32
CA PRO A 151 19.58 -33.77 4.26
C PRO A 151 19.30 -35.23 3.93
N SER A 152 18.23 -35.78 4.46
CA SER A 152 17.85 -37.20 4.26
C SER A 152 17.65 -37.58 2.79
N ILE A 153 17.26 -36.63 1.93
CA ILE A 153 17.04 -36.83 0.50
C ILE A 153 18.33 -37.14 -0.30
N VAL A 154 19.47 -36.70 0.22
CA VAL A 154 20.77 -36.72 -0.52
C VAL A 154 21.22 -38.13 -0.93
N ASN A 155 20.89 -39.14 -0.14
CA ASN A 155 21.27 -40.52 -0.39
C ASN A 155 20.17 -41.34 -1.11
N LYS A 156 19.10 -40.67 -1.55
CA LYS A 156 17.95 -41.36 -2.13
C LYS A 156 18.01 -41.29 -3.65
N ASN A 157 18.40 -42.40 -4.28
CA ASN A 157 18.11 -42.60 -5.69
C ASN A 157 16.63 -42.96 -5.79
N PHE A 158 15.80 -41.95 -6.15
CA PHE A 158 14.39 -42.21 -6.38
C PHE A 158 14.21 -43.24 -7.49
N THR A 159 13.40 -44.27 -7.22
CA THR A 159 12.82 -45.07 -8.28
C THR A 159 11.87 -44.18 -9.12
N GLU A 160 11.53 -44.64 -10.33
CA GLU A 160 10.58 -43.89 -11.18
C GLU A 160 9.25 -43.66 -10.43
N SER A 161 8.71 -44.65 -9.68
CA SER A 161 7.48 -44.51 -8.92
C SER A 161 7.59 -43.46 -7.83
N GLU A 162 8.65 -43.50 -7.02
CA GLU A 162 8.88 -42.53 -5.95
C GLU A 162 9.07 -41.11 -6.49
N TYR A 163 9.75 -40.97 -7.62
CA TYR A 163 9.90 -39.66 -8.27
C TYR A 163 8.54 -39.08 -8.69
N TYR A 164 7.67 -39.94 -9.27
CA TYR A 164 6.31 -39.53 -9.63
C TYR A 164 5.46 -39.20 -8.41
N GLU A 165 5.57 -39.97 -7.32
CA GLU A 165 4.87 -39.71 -6.07
C GLU A 165 5.23 -38.34 -5.51
N VAL A 166 6.52 -38.02 -5.38
CA VAL A 166 6.97 -36.70 -4.94
C VAL A 166 6.48 -35.59 -5.89
N ARG A 167 6.61 -35.78 -7.20
CA ARG A 167 6.18 -34.80 -8.18
C ARG A 167 4.66 -34.53 -8.11
N ASN A 168 3.86 -35.56 -7.86
CA ASN A 168 2.42 -35.45 -7.73
C ASN A 168 1.97 -34.91 -6.38
N SER A 169 2.86 -34.82 -5.39
CA SER A 169 2.56 -34.22 -4.07
C SER A 169 2.63 -32.69 -4.06
N SER A 170 2.78 -32.06 -5.22
CA SER A 170 2.77 -30.60 -5.31
C SER A 170 1.45 -30.02 -4.83
N VAL A 171 1.51 -28.99 -3.98
CA VAL A 171 0.33 -28.36 -3.34
C VAL A 171 -0.36 -27.33 -4.24
N ALA A 172 0.28 -26.93 -5.32
CA ALA A 172 -0.23 -25.99 -6.30
C ALA A 172 0.39 -26.26 -7.67
N LYS A 173 -0.19 -25.73 -8.72
CA LYS A 173 0.38 -25.74 -10.07
C LYS A 173 0.72 -24.30 -10.47
N ILE A 174 1.92 -24.06 -10.93
CA ILE A 174 2.32 -22.74 -11.39
C ILE A 174 1.63 -22.41 -12.71
N THR A 175 1.13 -21.21 -12.84
CA THR A 175 0.45 -20.66 -14.03
C THR A 175 1.21 -19.50 -14.67
N GLY A 176 2.14 -18.90 -13.93
CA GLY A 176 2.93 -17.80 -14.43
C GLY A 176 4.29 -17.67 -13.76
N VAL A 177 5.27 -17.26 -14.55
CA VAL A 177 6.61 -16.85 -14.10
C VAL A 177 6.90 -15.53 -14.77
N PHE A 178 7.02 -14.47 -13.99
CA PHE A 178 7.10 -13.09 -14.48
C PHE A 178 8.38 -12.43 -14.02
N GLN A 179 8.91 -11.56 -14.87
CA GLN A 179 10.02 -10.70 -14.52
C GLN A 179 9.70 -9.24 -14.80
N ALA A 180 10.21 -8.37 -13.95
CA ALA A 180 10.16 -6.91 -14.10
C ALA A 180 11.56 -6.33 -13.97
N HIS A 181 11.81 -5.23 -14.65
CA HIS A 181 13.08 -4.54 -14.56
C HIS A 181 13.24 -3.83 -13.21
N ILE A 182 14.47 -3.86 -12.69
CA ILE A 182 14.88 -3.11 -11.51
C ILE A 182 15.95 -2.12 -11.94
N ASN A 183 15.69 -0.84 -11.74
CA ASN A 183 16.65 0.22 -11.99
C ASN A 183 17.42 0.54 -10.70
N ASN A 184 18.70 0.90 -10.84
CA ASN A 184 19.52 1.32 -9.69
C ASN A 184 19.26 2.80 -9.35
N ASN A 185 17.98 3.15 -9.16
CA ASN A 185 17.47 4.47 -8.80
C ASN A 185 16.04 4.35 -8.24
N SER A 186 15.32 5.46 -8.06
CA SER A 186 13.96 5.49 -7.52
C SER A 186 12.87 5.11 -8.55
N ASP A 187 13.18 4.98 -9.84
CA ASP A 187 12.22 4.66 -10.91
C ASP A 187 12.03 3.14 -11.02
N ASN A 188 11.17 2.58 -10.19
CA ASN A 188 10.95 1.14 -10.05
C ASN A 188 9.45 0.78 -9.97
N ASP A 189 8.57 1.58 -10.56
CA ASP A 189 7.11 1.36 -10.46
C ASP A 189 6.67 0.00 -11.02
N GLU A 190 7.33 -0.49 -12.09
CA GLU A 190 7.05 -1.81 -12.65
C GLU A 190 7.34 -2.93 -11.63
N PHE A 191 8.50 -2.91 -10.99
CA PHE A 191 8.88 -3.91 -9.99
C PHE A 191 8.05 -3.80 -8.70
N LYS A 192 7.78 -2.57 -8.24
CA LYS A 192 6.85 -2.33 -7.12
C LYS A 192 5.46 -2.93 -7.40
N GLN A 193 4.99 -2.78 -8.64
CA GLN A 193 3.71 -3.33 -9.05
C GLN A 193 3.75 -4.86 -9.12
N LEU A 194 4.85 -5.48 -9.56
CA LEU A 194 5.04 -6.93 -9.54
C LEU A 194 4.90 -7.49 -8.13
N ILE A 195 5.53 -6.85 -7.14
CA ILE A 195 5.40 -7.21 -5.71
C ILE A 195 3.95 -7.10 -5.25
N MET A 196 3.26 -6.01 -5.61
CA MET A 196 1.85 -5.85 -5.26
C MET A 196 0.95 -6.86 -5.93
N ASP A 197 1.24 -7.25 -7.17
CA ASP A 197 0.42 -8.22 -7.93
C ASP A 197 0.55 -9.64 -7.37
N TYR A 198 1.74 -10.04 -6.91
CA TYR A 198 2.03 -11.44 -6.51
C TYR A 198 2.40 -11.61 -5.03
N GLY A 199 2.37 -10.56 -4.22
CA GLY A 199 2.62 -10.61 -2.78
C GLY A 199 4.07 -10.40 -2.38
N ALA A 200 5.02 -10.90 -3.16
CA ALA A 200 6.46 -10.68 -3.03
C ALA A 200 7.15 -10.95 -4.37
N ALA A 201 8.39 -10.50 -4.50
CA ALA A 201 9.23 -10.83 -5.64
C ALA A 201 10.68 -11.08 -5.19
N SER A 202 11.41 -11.89 -5.96
CA SER A 202 12.83 -12.13 -5.75
C SER A 202 13.67 -11.07 -6.44
N LEU A 203 14.79 -10.71 -5.83
CA LEU A 203 15.90 -10.07 -6.48
C LEU A 203 17.23 -10.72 -6.06
N SER A 204 18.30 -10.44 -6.80
CA SER A 204 19.66 -10.86 -6.42
C SER A 204 20.57 -9.64 -6.33
N TYR A 205 21.45 -9.64 -5.35
CA TYR A 205 22.47 -8.60 -5.14
C TYR A 205 23.80 -9.23 -4.72
N CYS A 206 24.86 -8.46 -4.63
CA CYS A 206 26.13 -8.95 -4.13
C CYS A 206 26.26 -8.69 -2.62
N ASP A 207 26.14 -9.74 -1.80
CA ASP A 207 26.59 -9.65 -0.42
C ASP A 207 28.12 -9.74 -0.37
N THR A 208 28.75 -8.61 -0.11
CA THR A 208 30.19 -8.50 -0.05
C THR A 208 30.77 -8.96 1.29
N THR A 209 29.94 -9.12 2.32
CA THR A 209 30.37 -9.43 3.69
C THR A 209 31.00 -10.82 3.82
N ASN A 210 30.54 -11.77 2.97
CA ASN A 210 31.01 -13.17 3.00
C ASN A 210 32.28 -13.41 2.16
N TYR A 211 32.78 -12.40 1.41
CA TYR A 211 33.91 -12.56 0.48
C TYR A 211 35.13 -11.70 0.85
N GLY A 212 35.17 -11.19 2.10
CA GLY A 212 36.29 -10.35 2.54
C GLY A 212 36.39 -8.99 1.84
N ARG A 213 35.36 -8.59 1.10
CA ARG A 213 35.25 -7.28 0.46
C ARG A 213 34.72 -6.27 1.47
N THR A 214 35.09 -5.00 1.29
CA THR A 214 34.77 -3.94 2.26
C THR A 214 33.82 -2.87 1.72
N ASP A 215 33.37 -3.00 0.48
CA ASP A 215 32.69 -1.95 -0.27
C ASP A 215 31.19 -1.89 0.08
N GLY A 216 30.52 -3.06 0.17
CA GLY A 216 29.16 -3.15 0.69
C GLY A 216 29.17 -3.40 2.20
N LYS A 217 28.48 -2.56 2.98
CA LYS A 217 28.45 -2.69 4.45
C LYS A 217 27.04 -2.49 4.97
N PHE A 218 26.67 -3.31 5.94
CA PHE A 218 25.50 -3.05 6.75
C PHE A 218 25.75 -1.90 7.72
N GLY A 219 24.89 -0.88 7.66
CA GLY A 219 24.70 0.12 8.69
C GLY A 219 23.53 -0.25 9.61
N SER A 220 23.44 0.39 10.76
CA SER A 220 22.29 0.27 11.66
C SER A 220 22.07 1.58 12.40
N ASP A 221 20.81 1.96 12.57
CA ASP A 221 20.39 3.06 13.43
C ASP A 221 20.02 2.58 14.86
N GLY A 222 20.26 1.30 15.16
CA GLY A 222 19.88 0.62 16.40
C GLY A 222 18.48 0.01 16.39
N SER A 223 17.68 0.26 15.34
CA SER A 223 16.34 -0.31 15.14
C SER A 223 16.22 -1.12 13.85
N SER A 224 17.01 -0.79 12.82
CA SER A 224 16.99 -1.45 11.52
C SER A 224 18.39 -1.56 10.91
N TYR A 225 18.55 -2.49 9.97
CA TYR A 225 19.80 -2.67 9.23
C TYR A 225 19.63 -2.20 7.79
N TYR A 226 20.64 -1.51 7.27
CA TYR A 226 20.65 -0.88 5.95
C TYR A 226 21.86 -1.34 5.17
N TYR A 227 21.67 -1.78 3.92
CA TYR A 227 22.74 -2.26 3.06
C TYR A 227 22.80 -1.46 1.75
N TYR A 228 24.00 -1.07 1.37
CA TYR A 228 24.32 -0.43 0.11
C TYR A 228 25.71 -0.82 -0.37
N CYS A 229 25.82 -1.26 -1.62
CA CYS A 229 27.08 -1.50 -2.32
C CYS A 229 27.27 -0.45 -3.43
N PRO A 230 28.30 0.42 -3.34
CA PRO A 230 28.54 1.48 -4.32
C PRO A 230 29.20 1.00 -5.61
N GLU A 231 29.66 -0.25 -5.67
CA GLU A 231 30.39 -0.83 -6.79
C GLU A 231 29.56 -1.86 -7.55
N GLU A 232 29.80 -1.95 -8.85
CA GLU A 232 29.18 -2.97 -9.71
C GLU A 232 29.86 -4.32 -9.46
N TYR A 233 29.11 -5.25 -8.88
CA TYR A 233 29.51 -6.64 -8.70
C TYR A 233 28.47 -7.59 -9.26
N THR A 234 28.92 -8.74 -9.73
CA THR A 234 28.00 -9.83 -10.04
C THR A 234 27.28 -10.27 -8.78
N SER A 235 25.96 -10.33 -8.83
CA SER A 235 25.12 -10.79 -7.73
C SER A 235 25.50 -12.22 -7.32
N ASN A 236 25.51 -12.47 -6.00
CA ASN A 236 25.88 -13.75 -5.40
C ASN A 236 24.86 -14.27 -4.38
N HIS A 237 23.83 -13.49 -4.09
CA HIS A 237 22.82 -13.82 -3.11
C HIS A 237 21.43 -13.45 -3.62
N ALA A 238 20.50 -14.41 -3.59
CA ALA A 238 19.10 -14.21 -3.93
C ALA A 238 18.29 -13.99 -2.64
N VAL A 239 17.41 -13.00 -2.64
CA VAL A 239 16.59 -12.61 -1.50
C VAL A 239 15.16 -12.28 -1.94
N THR A 240 14.26 -12.14 -0.98
CA THR A 240 12.86 -11.85 -1.23
C THR A 240 12.54 -10.41 -0.86
N VAL A 241 12.06 -9.62 -1.81
CA VAL A 241 11.54 -8.27 -1.58
C VAL A 241 10.10 -8.39 -1.12
N VAL A 242 9.83 -7.91 0.08
CA VAL A 242 8.52 -7.97 0.73
C VAL A 242 7.90 -6.58 0.96
N GLY A 243 8.53 -5.55 0.43
CA GLY A 243 8.04 -4.18 0.54
C GLY A 243 9.09 -3.14 0.15
N TRP A 244 8.76 -1.89 0.40
CA TRP A 244 9.65 -0.75 0.18
C TRP A 244 9.18 0.47 1.00
N ASP A 245 10.09 1.44 1.13
CA ASP A 245 9.79 2.76 1.69
C ASP A 245 10.64 3.82 0.97
N ASP A 246 9.99 4.69 0.19
CA ASP A 246 10.63 5.76 -0.59
C ASP A 246 11.24 6.86 0.31
N SER A 247 10.88 6.88 1.59
CA SER A 247 11.33 7.88 2.56
C SER A 247 12.57 7.49 3.36
N ILE A 248 13.11 6.29 3.16
CA ILE A 248 14.37 5.86 3.82
C ILE A 248 15.49 6.79 3.34
N PRO A 249 16.08 7.62 4.22
CA PRO A 249 17.04 8.60 3.77
C PRO A 249 18.40 7.97 3.43
N ALA A 250 19.07 8.50 2.43
CA ALA A 250 20.42 8.07 2.05
C ALA A 250 21.39 8.08 3.25
N SER A 251 21.18 8.97 4.21
CA SER A 251 21.99 9.07 5.45
C SER A 251 21.80 7.90 6.42
N ALA A 252 20.82 7.03 6.25
CA ALA A 252 20.65 5.82 7.06
C ALA A 252 21.69 4.74 6.72
N PHE A 253 22.29 4.81 5.54
CA PHE A 253 23.27 3.85 5.07
C PHE A 253 24.68 4.22 5.53
N ASN A 254 25.55 3.23 5.75
CA ASN A 254 26.95 3.42 6.16
C ASN A 254 27.73 4.29 5.16
N THR A 255 27.51 4.06 3.86
CA THR A 255 27.91 4.91 2.76
C THR A 255 26.63 5.44 2.16
N ALA A 256 26.47 6.75 2.05
CA ALA A 256 25.25 7.33 1.51
C ALA A 256 25.11 6.99 0.02
N PRO A 257 24.01 6.35 -0.41
CA PRO A 257 23.68 6.18 -1.82
C PRO A 257 23.29 7.52 -2.47
N ASP A 258 23.10 7.51 -3.79
CA ASP A 258 22.81 8.70 -4.59
C ASP A 258 21.42 9.31 -4.35
N GLY A 259 20.57 8.63 -3.57
CA GLY A 259 19.22 9.13 -3.22
C GLY A 259 18.53 8.27 -2.15
N ASP A 260 17.34 8.73 -1.78
CA ASP A 260 16.50 8.09 -0.77
C ASP A 260 15.72 6.89 -1.34
N GLY A 261 15.27 6.02 -0.45
CA GLY A 261 14.43 4.88 -0.75
C GLY A 261 15.16 3.54 -0.68
N ALA A 262 14.42 2.53 -0.21
CA ALA A 262 14.96 1.19 -0.03
C ALA A 262 13.90 0.09 -0.14
N TRP A 263 14.34 -1.08 -0.54
CA TRP A 263 13.59 -2.33 -0.54
C TRP A 263 13.63 -2.97 0.84
N LEU A 264 12.47 -3.42 1.35
CA LEU A 264 12.40 -4.28 2.53
C LEU A 264 12.67 -5.72 2.10
N ILE A 265 13.77 -6.27 2.58
CA ILE A 265 14.26 -7.59 2.24
C ILE A 265 13.95 -8.58 3.36
N LYS A 266 13.32 -9.72 3.02
CA LYS A 266 13.31 -10.94 3.82
C LYS A 266 14.50 -11.78 3.38
N ASN A 267 15.46 -11.97 4.30
CA ASN A 267 16.65 -12.79 4.08
C ASN A 267 16.38 -14.26 4.45
N SER A 268 17.35 -15.12 4.24
CA SER A 268 17.32 -16.57 4.50
C SER A 268 18.40 -17.02 5.49
N TRP A 269 18.69 -16.21 6.52
CA TRP A 269 19.74 -16.50 7.54
C TRP A 269 19.18 -16.61 8.95
N GLY A 270 17.89 -16.93 9.08
CA GLY A 270 17.19 -17.12 10.34
C GLY A 270 16.78 -15.81 11.03
N GLU A 271 15.84 -15.95 11.96
CA GLU A 271 15.29 -14.83 12.75
C GLU A 271 16.29 -14.22 13.72
N TYR A 272 17.32 -14.97 14.10
CA TYR A 272 18.39 -14.47 14.98
C TYR A 272 19.43 -13.62 14.25
N SER A 273 19.34 -13.57 12.94
CA SER A 273 20.13 -12.65 12.14
C SER A 273 19.51 -11.24 12.17
N ARG A 274 20.30 -10.23 11.82
CA ARG A 274 19.99 -8.80 11.78
C ARG A 274 18.50 -8.50 11.61
N ASP A 275 17.90 -7.73 12.50
CA ASP A 275 16.52 -7.26 12.47
C ASP A 275 15.48 -8.38 12.25
N ASN A 276 15.59 -9.48 12.99
CA ASN A 276 14.77 -10.68 12.86
C ASN A 276 14.77 -11.27 11.43
N GLY A 277 15.89 -11.14 10.72
CA GLY A 277 16.07 -11.66 9.37
C GLY A 277 15.64 -10.71 8.25
N TYR A 278 15.32 -9.45 8.57
CA TYR A 278 15.00 -8.40 7.59
C TYR A 278 16.11 -7.35 7.52
N PHE A 279 16.17 -6.64 6.40
CA PHE A 279 17.00 -5.45 6.24
C PHE A 279 16.50 -4.59 5.08
N TRP A 280 16.99 -3.35 5.02
CA TRP A 280 16.71 -2.40 3.96
C TRP A 280 17.87 -2.37 2.94
N LEU A 281 17.57 -2.68 1.69
CA LEU A 281 18.52 -2.62 0.57
C LEU A 281 18.23 -1.34 -0.24
N SER A 282 19.23 -0.49 -0.39
CA SER A 282 19.08 0.75 -1.16
C SER A 282 18.59 0.49 -2.58
N TYR A 283 17.70 1.33 -3.11
CA TYR A 283 17.35 1.34 -4.54
C TYR A 283 18.56 1.57 -5.45
N TYR A 284 19.57 2.27 -4.94
CA TYR A 284 20.76 2.68 -5.66
C TYR A 284 21.90 1.65 -5.56
N ASP A 285 21.67 0.49 -4.97
CA ASP A 285 22.68 -0.56 -4.87
C ASP A 285 23.09 -1.05 -6.26
N LYS A 286 24.36 -0.87 -6.60
CA LYS A 286 24.89 -1.14 -7.94
C LYS A 286 25.13 -2.62 -8.22
N SER A 287 24.96 -3.47 -7.23
CA SER A 287 25.14 -4.93 -7.36
C SER A 287 23.83 -5.68 -7.59
N ILE A 288 22.68 -4.99 -7.62
CA ILE A 288 21.38 -5.59 -7.92
C ILE A 288 21.39 -6.11 -9.37
N SER A 289 20.86 -7.31 -9.56
CA SER A 289 20.84 -8.02 -10.86
C SER A 289 20.00 -7.37 -11.96
N GLY A 290 19.28 -6.29 -11.66
CA GLY A 290 18.45 -5.55 -12.61
C GLY A 290 17.13 -6.21 -13.01
N VAL A 291 16.81 -7.39 -12.45
CA VAL A 291 15.57 -8.13 -12.74
C VAL A 291 14.99 -8.70 -11.44
N GLY A 292 13.70 -8.48 -11.23
CA GLY A 292 12.91 -9.10 -10.18
C GLY A 292 11.97 -10.17 -10.72
N ILE A 293 11.72 -11.23 -9.95
CA ILE A 293 10.95 -12.41 -10.39
C ILE A 293 9.80 -12.67 -9.41
N ALA A 294 8.63 -12.98 -9.95
CA ALA A 294 7.46 -13.42 -9.19
C ALA A 294 6.74 -14.59 -9.88
N TYR A 295 5.95 -15.33 -9.10
CA TYR A 295 5.22 -16.51 -9.56
C TYR A 295 3.72 -16.36 -9.36
N ASP A 296 2.95 -17.05 -10.21
CA ASP A 296 1.50 -17.17 -10.13
C ASP A 296 1.10 -18.64 -10.10
N PHE A 297 0.02 -18.98 -9.38
CA PHE A 297 -0.37 -20.36 -9.13
C PHE A 297 -1.87 -20.59 -9.32
N THR A 298 -2.21 -21.85 -9.55
CA THR A 298 -3.56 -22.40 -9.39
C THR A 298 -3.53 -23.57 -8.41
N VAL A 299 -4.65 -23.86 -7.79
CA VAL A 299 -4.79 -24.96 -6.80
C VAL A 299 -6.04 -25.77 -7.09
N ASP A 300 -6.05 -27.02 -6.65
CA ASP A 300 -7.23 -27.89 -6.82
C ASP A 300 -8.53 -27.19 -6.37
N GLY A 301 -9.56 -27.34 -7.20
CA GLY A 301 -10.86 -26.69 -7.01
C GLY A 301 -10.95 -25.26 -7.55
N THR A 302 -9.94 -24.74 -8.22
CA THR A 302 -10.05 -23.53 -9.03
C THR A 302 -10.41 -23.86 -10.47
N ASP A 303 -11.00 -22.89 -11.16
CA ASP A 303 -11.48 -23.07 -12.54
C ASP A 303 -10.38 -23.28 -13.58
N ASP A 304 -9.14 -22.92 -13.26
CA ASP A 304 -7.95 -22.99 -14.10
C ASP A 304 -7.01 -24.11 -13.69
N TYR A 305 -7.42 -24.97 -12.74
CA TYR A 305 -6.66 -26.14 -12.35
C TYR A 305 -6.58 -27.17 -13.48
N PHE A 306 -5.48 -27.93 -13.50
CA PHE A 306 -5.22 -28.98 -14.48
C PHE A 306 -4.53 -30.19 -13.83
N ASP A 307 -4.83 -31.38 -14.32
CA ASP A 307 -4.18 -32.62 -13.88
C ASP A 307 -2.95 -32.91 -14.72
N THR A 308 -3.08 -32.75 -16.03
CA THR A 308 -2.09 -33.09 -17.04
C THR A 308 -1.55 -31.87 -17.73
N ARG A 309 -0.24 -31.84 -17.93
CA ARG A 309 0.46 -30.84 -18.71
C ARG A 309 1.19 -31.51 -19.85
N TYR A 310 0.99 -31.01 -21.06
CA TYR A 310 1.76 -31.35 -22.25
C TYR A 310 2.79 -30.26 -22.48
N SER A 311 4.08 -30.67 -22.58
CA SER A 311 5.21 -29.74 -22.71
C SER A 311 6.37 -30.45 -23.36
N TYR A 312 7.13 -29.78 -24.21
CA TYR A 312 8.37 -30.24 -24.79
C TYR A 312 9.58 -29.46 -24.27
N ASP A 313 9.38 -28.28 -23.71
CA ASP A 313 10.43 -27.41 -23.21
C ASP A 313 10.90 -27.83 -21.81
N GLY A 314 12.02 -28.57 -21.77
CA GLY A 314 12.68 -29.05 -20.54
C GLY A 314 13.88 -28.21 -20.10
N GLY A 315 14.23 -27.14 -20.82
CA GLY A 315 15.38 -26.30 -20.55
C GLY A 315 15.26 -25.43 -19.29
N ASN A 316 16.41 -25.03 -18.75
CA ASN A 316 16.51 -24.17 -17.57
C ASN A 316 16.76 -22.68 -17.90
N SER A 317 16.67 -22.33 -19.16
CA SER A 317 16.85 -20.97 -19.66
C SER A 317 16.01 -20.73 -20.91
N VAL A 318 15.96 -19.49 -21.38
CA VAL A 318 15.08 -19.03 -22.45
C VAL A 318 15.91 -18.49 -23.60
N GLY A 319 15.64 -19.01 -24.80
CA GLY A 319 16.11 -18.47 -26.07
C GLY A 319 14.96 -17.82 -26.83
N SER A 320 15.24 -16.98 -27.79
CA SER A 320 14.21 -16.38 -28.65
C SER A 320 14.68 -16.17 -30.07
N PHE A 321 13.75 -16.26 -31.02
CA PHE A 321 14.00 -15.92 -32.41
C PHE A 321 12.75 -15.30 -33.05
N GLY A 322 12.91 -14.69 -34.19
CA GLY A 322 11.77 -14.07 -34.89
C GLY A 322 12.23 -13.24 -36.08
N TYR A 323 11.29 -12.61 -36.72
CA TYR A 323 11.47 -11.71 -37.85
C TYR A 323 11.21 -10.26 -37.42
N SER A 324 11.72 -9.29 -38.17
CA SER A 324 11.41 -7.86 -37.93
C SER A 324 9.97 -7.55 -38.36
N ARG A 325 9.01 -8.08 -37.63
CA ARG A 325 7.55 -7.99 -37.89
C ARG A 325 6.79 -7.84 -36.57
N PRO A 326 5.58 -7.25 -36.63
CA PRO A 326 4.70 -7.11 -35.47
C PRO A 326 3.88 -8.38 -35.16
N ASP A 327 4.09 -9.47 -35.87
CA ASP A 327 3.38 -10.74 -35.69
C ASP A 327 4.29 -11.96 -35.91
N ILE A 328 4.08 -13.00 -35.11
CA ILE A 328 4.73 -14.31 -35.25
C ILE A 328 3.79 -15.40 -34.71
N TYR A 329 3.88 -16.59 -35.27
CA TYR A 329 3.13 -17.77 -34.82
C TYR A 329 4.12 -18.87 -34.42
N GLY A 330 3.86 -19.50 -33.28
CA GLY A 330 4.49 -20.72 -32.84
C GLY A 330 3.45 -21.78 -32.56
N ALA A 331 3.80 -23.06 -32.70
CA ALA A 331 2.91 -24.14 -32.34
C ALA A 331 3.67 -25.35 -31.80
N ASN A 332 3.05 -26.04 -30.83
CA ASN A 332 3.44 -27.38 -30.42
C ASN A 332 2.32 -28.36 -30.75
N VAL A 333 2.68 -29.51 -31.30
CA VAL A 333 1.75 -30.59 -31.64
C VAL A 333 1.94 -31.72 -30.64
N PHE A 334 0.91 -32.00 -29.87
CA PHE A 334 0.90 -33.01 -28.80
C PHE A 334 0.05 -34.21 -29.17
N THR A 335 0.34 -35.36 -28.55
CA THR A 335 -0.52 -36.53 -28.59
C THR A 335 -1.13 -36.75 -27.22
N ALA A 336 -2.45 -36.85 -27.13
CA ALA A 336 -3.13 -37.08 -25.89
C ALA A 336 -2.79 -38.45 -25.28
N GLU A 337 -2.32 -38.47 -24.05
CA GLU A 337 -1.92 -39.69 -23.33
C GLU A 337 -3.13 -40.49 -22.81
N GLU A 338 -4.23 -39.81 -22.58
CA GLU A 338 -5.50 -40.35 -22.10
C GLU A 338 -6.67 -39.53 -22.66
N ASP A 339 -7.91 -40.03 -22.49
CA ASP A 339 -9.09 -39.24 -22.77
C ASP A 339 -9.14 -38.07 -21.77
N SER A 340 -9.17 -36.84 -22.29
CA SER A 340 -9.06 -35.65 -21.47
C SER A 340 -9.71 -34.43 -22.12
N TYR A 341 -9.86 -33.35 -21.33
CA TYR A 341 -10.32 -32.05 -21.80
C TYR A 341 -9.17 -31.06 -21.69
N VAL A 342 -8.76 -30.49 -22.84
CA VAL A 342 -7.79 -29.37 -22.85
C VAL A 342 -8.50 -28.12 -22.34
N THR A 343 -8.10 -27.63 -21.17
CA THR A 343 -8.74 -26.54 -20.45
C THR A 343 -8.02 -25.21 -20.58
N GLY A 344 -6.74 -25.24 -20.98
CA GLY A 344 -5.90 -24.05 -21.09
C GLY A 344 -4.61 -24.32 -21.84
N ALA A 345 -3.87 -23.27 -22.05
CA ALA A 345 -2.53 -23.33 -22.65
C ALA A 345 -1.64 -22.21 -22.12
N ALA A 346 -0.33 -22.34 -22.28
CA ALA A 346 0.62 -21.31 -21.89
C ALA A 346 1.66 -21.04 -22.97
N THR A 347 2.18 -19.82 -22.97
CA THR A 347 3.34 -19.43 -23.77
C THR A 347 4.16 -18.37 -23.04
N TYR A 348 5.42 -18.27 -23.43
CA TYR A 348 6.32 -17.21 -22.98
C TYR A 348 6.27 -16.01 -23.95
N THR A 349 6.28 -14.80 -23.41
CA THR A 349 6.32 -13.59 -24.25
C THR A 349 6.90 -12.39 -23.49
N SER A 350 7.35 -11.38 -24.25
CA SER A 350 7.83 -10.11 -23.70
C SER A 350 6.67 -9.16 -23.36
N GLU A 351 6.97 -8.21 -22.50
CA GLU A 351 6.08 -7.11 -22.12
C GLU A 351 5.51 -6.35 -23.32
N GLY A 352 4.27 -5.92 -23.20
CA GLY A 352 3.55 -5.13 -24.21
C GLY A 352 3.07 -5.91 -25.43
N ASN A 353 3.28 -7.22 -25.46
CA ASN A 353 2.74 -8.08 -26.52
C ASN A 353 1.29 -8.48 -26.24
N ASN A 354 0.60 -8.87 -27.32
CA ASN A 354 -0.69 -9.53 -27.24
C ASN A 354 -0.52 -11.01 -27.51
N ILE A 355 -1.24 -11.85 -26.77
CA ILE A 355 -1.24 -13.32 -26.89
C ILE A 355 -2.60 -13.78 -27.40
N GLU A 356 -2.60 -14.65 -28.41
CA GLU A 356 -3.74 -15.51 -28.75
C GLU A 356 -3.27 -16.98 -28.72
N LEU A 357 -3.86 -17.80 -27.84
CA LEU A 357 -3.63 -19.23 -27.77
C LEU A 357 -4.84 -19.96 -28.34
N SER A 358 -4.61 -20.88 -29.24
CA SER A 358 -5.69 -21.62 -29.93
C SER A 358 -5.43 -23.12 -29.90
N VAL A 359 -6.47 -23.92 -29.71
CA VAL A 359 -6.43 -25.38 -29.82
C VAL A 359 -6.94 -25.78 -31.19
N TYR A 360 -6.17 -26.61 -31.88
CA TYR A 360 -6.59 -27.26 -33.13
C TYR A 360 -6.67 -28.77 -32.88
N THR A 361 -7.80 -29.39 -33.24
CA THR A 361 -8.04 -30.83 -33.15
C THR A 361 -8.37 -31.45 -34.51
N GLY A 362 -8.21 -32.77 -34.63
CA GLY A 362 -8.46 -33.47 -35.88
C GLY A 362 -7.50 -33.06 -37.00
N LEU A 363 -6.21 -32.93 -36.69
CA LEU A 363 -5.19 -32.52 -37.64
C LEU A 363 -5.13 -33.44 -38.82
N GLN A 364 -5.21 -32.89 -40.03
CA GLN A 364 -5.11 -33.65 -41.31
C GLN A 364 -3.71 -33.83 -41.81
N ASN A 365 -2.79 -32.97 -41.31
CA ASN A 365 -1.36 -33.00 -41.67
C ASN A 365 -0.55 -32.64 -40.42
N ALA A 366 0.24 -33.56 -39.91
CA ALA A 366 1.04 -33.37 -38.71
C ALA A 366 2.13 -32.28 -38.87
N SER A 367 2.49 -31.91 -40.12
CA SER A 367 3.42 -30.81 -40.38
C SER A 367 2.74 -29.45 -40.55
N ASP A 368 1.42 -29.39 -40.38
CA ASP A 368 0.64 -28.17 -40.37
C ASP A 368 -0.25 -28.15 -39.12
N PRO A 369 0.21 -27.50 -38.03
CA PRO A 369 -0.58 -27.40 -36.79
C PRO A 369 -1.96 -26.77 -36.93
N THR A 370 -2.25 -26.12 -38.05
CA THR A 370 -3.54 -25.48 -38.33
C THR A 370 -4.41 -26.28 -39.30
N SER A 371 -4.00 -27.48 -39.72
CA SER A 371 -4.74 -28.33 -40.69
C SER A 371 -6.00 -28.95 -40.13
N GLY A 372 -6.28 -28.81 -38.86
CA GLY A 372 -7.49 -29.30 -38.19
C GLY A 372 -8.54 -28.21 -37.95
N THR A 373 -9.44 -28.50 -37.03
CA THR A 373 -10.48 -27.55 -36.58
C THR A 373 -9.96 -26.72 -35.43
N LYS A 374 -10.06 -25.39 -35.54
CA LYS A 374 -9.82 -24.47 -34.40
C LYS A 374 -10.94 -24.62 -33.38
N SER A 375 -10.72 -25.33 -32.29
CA SER A 375 -11.71 -25.78 -31.33
C SER A 375 -11.92 -24.83 -30.16
N ALA A 376 -10.88 -24.11 -29.76
CA ALA A 376 -10.96 -23.07 -28.72
C ALA A 376 -9.90 -21.99 -28.93
N VAL A 377 -10.14 -20.83 -28.32
CA VAL A 377 -9.20 -19.70 -28.32
C VAL A 377 -9.27 -18.95 -26.99
N ALA A 378 -8.13 -18.49 -26.51
CA ALA A 378 -8.00 -17.57 -25.40
C ALA A 378 -7.04 -16.44 -25.78
N THR A 379 -7.31 -15.23 -25.29
CA THR A 379 -6.55 -14.03 -25.64
C THR A 379 -6.18 -13.22 -24.42
N MET A 380 -5.02 -12.57 -24.45
CA MET A 380 -4.60 -11.57 -23.49
C MET A 380 -3.91 -10.44 -24.25
N SER A 381 -4.29 -9.21 -23.99
CA SER A 381 -3.73 -8.05 -24.67
C SER A 381 -2.79 -7.28 -23.76
N ASN A 382 -1.73 -6.74 -24.36
CA ASN A 382 -0.78 -5.85 -23.69
C ASN A 382 -0.29 -6.45 -22.37
N VAL A 383 0.38 -7.60 -22.45
CA VAL A 383 0.91 -8.28 -21.25
C VAL A 383 1.84 -7.35 -20.49
N LYS A 384 1.71 -7.35 -19.19
CA LYS A 384 2.33 -6.35 -18.32
C LYS A 384 3.80 -6.61 -18.02
N TYR A 385 4.20 -7.87 -18.00
CA TYR A 385 5.55 -8.31 -17.67
C TYR A 385 6.08 -9.24 -18.76
N GLU A 386 7.38 -9.30 -18.91
CA GLU A 386 7.98 -10.42 -19.64
C GLU A 386 7.81 -11.70 -18.82
N GLY A 387 7.41 -12.81 -19.46
CA GLY A 387 7.21 -14.05 -18.72
C GLY A 387 6.34 -15.10 -19.38
N TYR A 388 6.07 -16.14 -18.60
CA TYR A 388 5.17 -17.23 -18.93
C TYR A 388 3.74 -16.87 -18.54
N TYR A 389 2.81 -16.98 -19.49
CA TYR A 389 1.38 -16.68 -19.30
C TYR A 389 0.55 -17.91 -19.62
N SER A 390 -0.28 -18.34 -18.65
CA SER A 390 -1.28 -19.37 -18.84
C SER A 390 -2.63 -18.75 -19.07
N LEU A 391 -3.34 -19.19 -20.10
CA LEU A 391 -4.69 -18.74 -20.46
C LEU A 391 -5.64 -19.92 -20.44
N LYS A 392 -6.77 -19.75 -19.76
CA LYS A 392 -7.87 -20.72 -19.73
C LYS A 392 -8.75 -20.56 -20.96
N PHE A 393 -9.20 -21.67 -21.54
CA PHE A 393 -10.23 -21.67 -22.57
C PHE A 393 -11.63 -21.59 -21.95
N ASP A 394 -12.50 -20.77 -22.51
CA ASP A 394 -13.90 -20.66 -22.04
C ASP A 394 -14.66 -21.98 -22.16
N THR A 395 -14.32 -22.77 -23.18
CA THR A 395 -14.91 -24.09 -23.41
C THR A 395 -13.77 -25.13 -23.49
N PRO A 396 -13.71 -26.09 -22.56
CA PRO A 396 -12.77 -27.20 -22.62
C PRO A 396 -12.93 -28.01 -23.89
N VAL A 397 -11.81 -28.45 -24.47
CA VAL A 397 -11.76 -29.17 -25.75
C VAL A 397 -11.46 -30.64 -25.49
N LYS A 398 -12.42 -31.53 -25.79
CA LYS A 398 -12.22 -32.98 -25.63
C LYS A 398 -11.21 -33.51 -26.63
N VAL A 399 -10.25 -34.28 -26.16
CA VAL A 399 -9.29 -35.05 -26.94
C VAL A 399 -9.29 -36.50 -26.47
N LYS A 400 -9.14 -37.43 -27.38
CA LYS A 400 -9.11 -38.86 -27.08
C LYS A 400 -7.67 -39.36 -27.00
N LYS A 401 -7.43 -40.38 -26.19
CA LYS A 401 -6.14 -41.06 -26.11
C LYS A 401 -5.61 -41.39 -27.50
N GLY A 402 -4.37 -40.98 -27.79
CA GLY A 402 -3.73 -41.17 -29.09
C GLY A 402 -4.10 -40.14 -30.15
N GLU A 403 -5.05 -39.25 -29.89
CA GLU A 403 -5.39 -38.13 -30.77
C GLU A 403 -4.29 -37.06 -30.75
N THR A 404 -3.89 -36.57 -31.94
CA THR A 404 -3.00 -35.43 -32.05
C THR A 404 -3.78 -34.11 -32.05
N PHE A 405 -3.30 -33.15 -31.28
CA PHE A 405 -3.85 -31.80 -31.25
C PHE A 405 -2.71 -30.77 -31.20
N ALA A 406 -2.96 -29.55 -31.61
CA ALA A 406 -1.97 -28.49 -31.57
C ALA A 406 -2.41 -27.33 -30.69
N ILE A 407 -1.46 -26.76 -29.98
CA ILE A 407 -1.57 -25.42 -29.38
C ILE A 407 -0.82 -24.45 -30.30
N VAL A 408 -1.53 -23.46 -30.81
CA VAL A 408 -0.98 -22.41 -31.65
C VAL A 408 -0.96 -21.11 -30.86
N ALA A 409 0.21 -20.55 -30.65
CA ALA A 409 0.44 -19.24 -30.05
C ALA A 409 0.67 -18.22 -31.17
N LYS A 410 -0.19 -17.22 -31.24
CA LYS A 410 0.02 -16.02 -32.06
C LYS A 410 0.41 -14.88 -31.16
N ILE A 411 1.58 -14.32 -31.36
CA ILE A 411 2.11 -13.17 -30.61
C ILE A 411 2.09 -11.96 -31.54
N THR A 412 1.52 -10.86 -31.07
CA THR A 412 1.43 -9.60 -31.83
C THR A 412 1.79 -8.40 -30.96
N LYS A 413 2.20 -7.33 -31.62
CA LYS A 413 2.42 -6.02 -31.03
C LYS A 413 1.97 -4.95 -32.02
N ASP A 414 1.49 -3.82 -31.55
CA ASP A 414 0.99 -2.74 -32.42
C ASP A 414 2.08 -2.20 -33.35
N SER A 415 3.33 -2.20 -32.88
CA SER A 415 4.51 -1.78 -33.66
C SER A 415 5.78 -2.44 -33.13
N GLY A 416 6.77 -2.60 -33.98
CA GLY A 416 8.08 -3.15 -33.62
C GLY A 416 8.23 -4.62 -33.99
N THR A 417 9.13 -5.30 -33.33
CA THR A 417 9.49 -6.70 -33.54
C THR A 417 8.97 -7.57 -32.41
N VAL A 418 8.26 -8.63 -32.75
CA VAL A 418 7.92 -9.69 -31.81
C VAL A 418 8.82 -10.91 -32.00
N ARG A 419 8.92 -11.71 -30.95
CA ARG A 419 9.73 -12.95 -30.94
C ARG A 419 8.86 -14.10 -30.45
N ILE A 420 9.19 -15.31 -30.92
CA ILE A 420 8.74 -16.56 -30.32
C ILE A 420 9.87 -17.12 -29.46
N TYR A 421 9.53 -17.73 -28.38
CA TYR A 421 10.49 -18.20 -27.39
C TYR A 421 10.64 -19.70 -27.43
N SER A 422 11.88 -20.17 -27.29
CA SER A 422 12.25 -21.58 -27.23
C SER A 422 13.05 -21.85 -25.97
N GLU A 423 13.06 -23.09 -25.56
CA GLU A 423 13.92 -23.54 -24.49
C GLU A 423 15.40 -23.33 -24.82
N TYR A 424 16.20 -23.13 -23.79
CA TYR A 424 17.65 -23.05 -23.85
C TYR A 424 18.25 -23.79 -22.65
N GLY A 425 19.32 -24.52 -22.86
CA GLY A 425 20.05 -25.24 -21.82
C GLY A 425 21.28 -24.46 -21.39
N TYR A 426 21.34 -24.11 -20.12
CA TYR A 426 22.48 -23.47 -19.49
C TYR A 426 23.16 -24.42 -18.51
N SER A 427 24.46 -24.67 -18.70
CA SER A 427 25.24 -25.53 -17.81
C SER A 427 25.93 -24.70 -16.73
N MET A 428 25.87 -25.13 -15.50
CA MET A 428 26.43 -24.42 -14.35
C MET A 428 26.87 -25.41 -13.26
N ASN A 429 28.08 -25.22 -12.74
CA ASN A 429 28.58 -25.85 -11.51
C ASN A 429 28.36 -27.37 -11.39
N GLY A 430 28.54 -28.12 -12.45
CA GLY A 430 28.38 -29.58 -12.46
C GLY A 430 27.01 -30.08 -12.92
N LEU A 431 26.06 -29.21 -13.18
CA LEU A 431 24.79 -29.53 -13.83
C LEU A 431 24.90 -29.16 -15.32
N THR A 432 24.69 -30.13 -16.23
CA THR A 432 24.75 -29.92 -17.68
C THR A 432 23.42 -30.34 -18.30
N TYR A 433 22.77 -29.40 -19.00
CA TYR A 433 21.54 -29.64 -19.74
C TYR A 433 21.83 -29.99 -21.19
N SER A 434 21.23 -31.07 -21.67
CA SER A 434 21.25 -31.52 -23.05
C SER A 434 19.81 -31.51 -23.57
N LEU A 435 19.50 -30.54 -24.39
CA LEU A 435 18.19 -30.39 -24.99
C LEU A 435 18.07 -31.18 -26.28
N LYS A 436 16.88 -31.70 -26.52
CA LYS A 436 16.56 -32.48 -27.69
C LYS A 436 15.20 -32.10 -28.22
N ALA A 437 15.15 -31.60 -29.43
CA ALA A 437 13.92 -31.39 -30.17
C ALA A 437 13.75 -32.50 -31.20
N ASN A 438 12.57 -33.09 -31.30
CA ASN A 438 12.28 -34.08 -32.33
C ASN A 438 11.40 -33.45 -33.41
N LYS A 439 11.54 -34.00 -34.63
CA LYS A 439 10.75 -33.56 -35.77
C LYS A 439 9.25 -33.77 -35.50
N GLY A 440 8.45 -32.75 -35.78
CA GLY A 440 7.00 -32.80 -35.58
C GLY A 440 6.52 -32.31 -34.21
N GLU A 441 7.39 -31.89 -33.29
CA GLU A 441 7.02 -31.37 -31.97
C GLU A 441 6.68 -29.88 -32.01
N SER A 442 7.57 -29.04 -32.56
CA SER A 442 7.47 -27.59 -32.52
C SER A 442 7.60 -26.97 -33.90
N PHE A 443 6.74 -26.00 -34.17
CA PHE A 443 6.65 -25.32 -35.45
C PHE A 443 6.58 -23.81 -35.28
N TYR A 444 7.06 -23.05 -36.27
CA TYR A 444 6.89 -21.61 -36.31
C TYR A 444 6.61 -21.10 -37.73
N THR A 445 5.94 -19.95 -37.82
CA THR A 445 5.74 -19.24 -39.09
C THR A 445 5.43 -17.77 -38.80
N TYR A 446 5.61 -16.93 -39.81
CA TYR A 446 5.13 -15.56 -39.79
C TYR A 446 3.71 -15.43 -40.41
N ASN A 447 3.27 -16.45 -41.14
CA ASN A 447 1.92 -16.50 -41.69
C ASN A 447 1.54 -17.97 -41.99
N PRO A 448 0.59 -18.55 -41.30
CA PRO A 448 0.14 -19.93 -41.53
C PRO A 448 -0.20 -20.28 -42.99
N SER A 449 -0.70 -19.28 -43.76
CA SER A 449 -1.03 -19.49 -45.19
C SER A 449 0.19 -19.80 -46.07
N TYR A 450 1.39 -19.53 -45.60
CA TYR A 450 2.62 -19.86 -46.33
C TYR A 450 3.30 -21.17 -45.86
N GLY A 451 2.60 -21.85 -44.93
CA GLY A 451 3.10 -23.08 -44.32
C GLY A 451 3.88 -22.84 -43.02
N TRP A 452 4.26 -23.94 -42.41
CA TRP A 452 4.97 -23.99 -41.14
C TRP A 452 6.38 -24.55 -41.33
N SER A 453 7.31 -24.01 -40.56
CA SER A 453 8.70 -24.52 -40.49
C SER A 453 8.86 -25.33 -39.21
N ASP A 454 9.30 -26.56 -39.30
CA ASP A 454 9.69 -27.38 -38.16
C ASP A 454 10.93 -26.75 -37.47
N CYS A 455 10.94 -26.65 -36.17
CA CYS A 455 12.05 -26.05 -35.44
C CYS A 455 13.34 -26.81 -35.65
N THR A 456 13.31 -28.12 -35.78
CA THR A 456 14.50 -28.96 -36.00
C THR A 456 15.12 -28.74 -37.37
N ASP A 457 14.35 -28.47 -38.41
CA ASP A 457 14.84 -28.18 -39.76
C ASP A 457 15.68 -26.87 -39.81
N SER A 458 15.51 -26.01 -38.80
CA SER A 458 16.23 -24.75 -38.61
C SER A 458 17.24 -24.78 -37.47
N GLY A 459 17.52 -25.96 -36.91
CA GLY A 459 18.45 -26.13 -35.78
C GLY A 459 18.00 -25.39 -34.50
N LYS A 460 16.69 -25.30 -34.28
CA LYS A 460 16.06 -24.66 -33.09
C LYS A 460 15.53 -25.72 -32.13
N ASN A 461 15.52 -25.37 -30.87
CA ASN A 461 14.93 -26.18 -29.81
C ASN A 461 13.40 -26.02 -29.76
N ASN A 462 12.76 -26.80 -28.90
CA ASN A 462 11.33 -26.76 -28.73
C ASN A 462 10.84 -25.41 -28.25
N LEU A 463 9.61 -25.03 -28.66
CA LEU A 463 8.98 -23.79 -28.27
C LEU A 463 8.41 -23.89 -26.86
N MET A 464 8.50 -22.77 -26.15
CA MET A 464 7.92 -22.61 -24.81
C MET A 464 6.40 -22.45 -24.89
N ILE A 465 5.71 -23.51 -25.30
CA ILE A 465 4.26 -23.61 -25.46
C ILE A 465 3.79 -24.86 -24.76
N LYS A 466 2.78 -24.74 -23.88
CA LYS A 466 2.24 -25.85 -23.12
C LYS A 466 0.74 -25.97 -23.33
N ALA A 467 0.20 -27.19 -23.17
CA ALA A 467 -1.22 -27.42 -23.01
C ALA A 467 -1.52 -27.95 -21.61
N TYR A 468 -2.65 -27.56 -21.10
CA TYR A 468 -3.18 -28.00 -19.80
C TYR A 468 -4.48 -28.76 -20.02
N ALA A 469 -4.61 -29.89 -19.35
CA ALA A 469 -5.79 -30.73 -19.49
C ALA A 469 -6.24 -31.29 -18.15
N VAL A 470 -7.51 -31.68 -18.09
CA VAL A 470 -8.08 -32.50 -17.03
C VAL A 470 -8.52 -33.83 -17.58
N SER A 471 -8.26 -34.91 -16.85
CA SER A 471 -8.57 -36.26 -17.28
C SER A 471 -10.09 -36.47 -17.42
N ASP A 472 -10.53 -37.09 -18.55
CA ASP A 472 -11.91 -37.50 -18.73
C ASP A 472 -12.12 -38.88 -18.08
N THR A 473 -12.12 -38.91 -16.76
CA THR A 473 -12.42 -40.13 -16.01
C THR A 473 -13.93 -40.34 -15.97
N GLU A 474 -14.53 -40.81 -17.05
CA GLU A 474 -15.93 -41.19 -17.04
C GLU A 474 -16.20 -42.43 -16.17
N CYS A 475 -16.40 -42.20 -14.89
CA CYS A 475 -17.36 -43.00 -14.14
C CYS A 475 -18.70 -42.30 -14.25
N THR A 476 -19.53 -42.69 -15.18
CA THR A 476 -20.80 -42.03 -15.49
C THR A 476 -21.83 -42.03 -14.35
N GLU A 477 -21.60 -42.86 -13.32
CA GLU A 477 -22.36 -42.88 -12.07
C GLU A 477 -21.45 -43.29 -10.92
N HIS A 478 -20.90 -42.33 -10.21
CA HIS A 478 -20.09 -42.56 -9.01
C HIS A 478 -20.95 -43.09 -7.86
N THR A 479 -20.52 -44.21 -7.26
CA THR A 479 -21.12 -44.77 -6.04
C THR A 479 -20.16 -44.49 -4.87
N TYR A 480 -20.35 -43.33 -4.24
CA TYR A 480 -19.49 -42.90 -3.14
C TYR A 480 -19.85 -43.57 -1.81
N GLY A 481 -18.84 -43.88 -1.02
CA GLY A 481 -18.96 -44.19 0.39
C GLY A 481 -19.34 -42.99 1.25
N ASN A 482 -19.30 -43.17 2.56
CA ASN A 482 -19.49 -42.06 3.50
C ASN A 482 -18.34 -41.08 3.43
N TRP A 483 -18.62 -39.81 3.77
CA TRP A 483 -17.59 -38.79 3.92
C TRP A 483 -16.63 -39.16 5.05
N ILE A 484 -15.36 -39.17 4.78
CA ILE A 484 -14.23 -39.29 5.73
C ILE A 484 -13.74 -37.88 6.00
N ILE A 485 -13.61 -37.52 7.28
CA ILE A 485 -13.09 -36.20 7.68
C ILE A 485 -11.57 -36.32 7.72
N ASP A 486 -10.91 -35.59 6.83
CA ASP A 486 -9.43 -35.56 6.78
C ASP A 486 -8.90 -34.52 7.76
N ARG A 487 -9.59 -33.40 7.87
CA ARG A 487 -9.23 -32.33 8.80
C ARG A 487 -10.48 -31.58 9.25
N ASP A 488 -10.66 -31.48 10.57
CA ASP A 488 -11.75 -30.69 11.15
C ASP A 488 -11.63 -29.21 10.84
N SER A 489 -12.76 -28.54 10.60
CA SER A 489 -12.78 -27.09 10.44
C SER A 489 -12.51 -26.36 11.75
N THR A 490 -11.84 -25.25 11.65
CA THR A 490 -11.68 -24.26 12.72
C THR A 490 -12.49 -23.01 12.41
N CYS A 491 -12.40 -21.98 13.22
CA CYS A 491 -13.01 -20.70 12.87
C CYS A 491 -12.17 -19.87 11.87
N THR A 492 -10.94 -20.30 11.56
CA THR A 492 -10.05 -19.63 10.59
C THR A 492 -9.88 -20.44 9.32
N ALA A 493 -9.95 -21.76 9.41
CA ALA A 493 -9.76 -22.64 8.29
C ALA A 493 -10.98 -23.54 8.07
N THR A 494 -11.31 -23.78 6.82
CA THR A 494 -12.23 -24.85 6.42
C THR A 494 -11.62 -26.20 6.78
N GLY A 495 -12.44 -27.15 7.13
CA GLY A 495 -12.04 -28.54 7.24
C GLY A 495 -12.08 -29.21 5.87
N GLU A 496 -11.48 -30.36 5.78
CA GLU A 496 -11.43 -31.18 4.59
C GLU A 496 -12.08 -32.53 4.86
N LYS A 497 -12.75 -33.04 3.87
CA LYS A 497 -13.34 -34.36 3.87
C LYS A 497 -13.26 -34.93 2.48
N HIS A 498 -13.15 -36.24 2.39
CA HIS A 498 -13.22 -36.93 1.12
C HIS A 498 -14.17 -38.11 1.18
N ARG A 499 -14.58 -38.61 0.02
CA ARG A 499 -15.23 -39.88 -0.15
C ARG A 499 -14.77 -40.53 -1.44
N VAL A 500 -14.69 -41.83 -1.43
CA VAL A 500 -14.13 -42.62 -2.52
C VAL A 500 -15.26 -43.35 -3.24
N CYS A 501 -15.22 -43.27 -4.56
CA CYS A 501 -16.11 -44.06 -5.40
C CYS A 501 -15.70 -45.54 -5.37
N SER A 502 -16.62 -46.44 -4.97
CA SER A 502 -16.36 -47.88 -4.89
C SER A 502 -16.19 -48.53 -6.26
N LYS A 503 -16.53 -47.86 -7.36
CA LYS A 503 -16.45 -48.38 -8.73
C LYS A 503 -15.12 -48.00 -9.44
N CYS A 504 -14.62 -46.78 -9.23
CA CYS A 504 -13.48 -46.25 -10.00
C CYS A 504 -12.37 -45.68 -9.11
N ASN A 505 -12.52 -45.74 -7.77
CA ASN A 505 -11.63 -45.13 -6.78
C ASN A 505 -11.49 -43.60 -6.92
N HIS A 506 -12.36 -42.96 -7.75
CA HIS A 506 -12.38 -41.49 -7.79
C HIS A 506 -12.63 -40.96 -6.39
N ILE A 507 -11.78 -40.01 -5.98
CA ILE A 507 -11.89 -39.35 -4.69
C ILE A 507 -12.66 -38.04 -4.93
N GLU A 508 -13.84 -37.94 -4.36
CA GLU A 508 -14.54 -36.67 -4.27
C GLU A 508 -14.13 -35.99 -2.97
N THR A 509 -13.51 -34.82 -3.09
CA THR A 509 -13.16 -33.98 -1.96
C THR A 509 -14.28 -33.01 -1.65
N GLY A 510 -14.43 -32.63 -0.41
CA GLY A 510 -15.37 -31.63 0.03
C GLY A 510 -14.83 -30.82 1.20
N THR A 511 -15.24 -29.58 1.24
CA THR A 511 -14.88 -28.72 2.37
C THR A 511 -15.92 -28.84 3.50
N ILE A 512 -15.45 -28.68 4.73
CA ILE A 512 -16.28 -28.47 5.91
C ILE A 512 -16.22 -26.98 6.21
N GLU A 513 -17.36 -26.32 6.21
CA GLU A 513 -17.42 -24.87 6.47
C GLU A 513 -16.76 -24.50 7.80
N LYS A 514 -16.16 -23.31 7.81
CA LYS A 514 -15.52 -22.75 9.00
C LYS A 514 -16.53 -22.69 10.17
N LYS A 515 -16.06 -23.05 11.35
CA LYS A 515 -16.84 -22.85 12.57
C LYS A 515 -17.03 -21.37 12.82
N PRO A 516 -18.18 -20.92 13.33
CA PRO A 516 -18.39 -19.52 13.64
C PRO A 516 -17.40 -19.05 14.72
N HIS A 517 -16.93 -17.83 14.59
CA HIS A 517 -16.10 -17.22 15.61
C HIS A 517 -16.88 -17.01 16.91
N ASN A 518 -16.28 -17.34 18.04
CA ASN A 518 -16.82 -17.05 19.36
C ASN A 518 -16.16 -15.77 19.90
N TYR A 519 -16.73 -14.62 19.59
CA TYR A 519 -16.18 -13.32 19.97
C TYR A 519 -16.46 -12.96 21.42
N ILE A 520 -15.40 -12.65 22.16
CA ILE A 520 -15.45 -11.95 23.45
C ILE A 520 -15.25 -10.46 23.16
N THR A 521 -16.09 -9.62 23.77
CA THR A 521 -16.04 -8.18 23.55
C THR A 521 -15.37 -7.46 24.71
N SER A 522 -14.60 -6.42 24.37
CA SER A 522 -14.08 -5.44 25.32
C SER A 522 -14.21 -4.04 24.76
N VAL A 523 -14.44 -3.06 25.63
CA VAL A 523 -14.59 -1.67 25.22
C VAL A 523 -13.29 -0.92 25.47
N VAL A 524 -12.77 -0.30 24.42
CA VAL A 524 -11.64 0.62 24.49
C VAL A 524 -12.18 2.04 24.44
N ALA A 525 -11.94 2.79 25.51
CA ALA A 525 -12.40 4.17 25.61
C ALA A 525 -11.67 5.08 24.59
N PRO A 526 -12.35 6.10 24.05
CA PRO A 526 -11.71 7.05 23.15
C PRO A 526 -10.74 7.97 23.91
N THR A 527 -9.69 8.38 23.22
CA THR A 527 -8.75 9.42 23.68
C THR A 527 -8.82 10.64 22.77
N TYR A 528 -8.04 11.66 23.07
CA TYR A 528 -7.95 12.84 22.18
C TYR A 528 -7.12 12.58 20.92
N THR A 529 -6.43 11.45 20.85
CA THR A 529 -5.58 11.06 19.72
C THR A 529 -6.08 9.80 19.00
N ALA A 530 -6.94 9.01 19.62
CA ALA A 530 -7.47 7.78 19.06
C ALA A 530 -8.95 7.60 19.33
N GLN A 531 -9.68 7.04 18.36
CA GLN A 531 -11.07 6.63 18.57
C GLN A 531 -11.14 5.46 19.56
N GLY A 532 -12.16 5.49 20.42
CA GLY A 532 -12.58 4.32 21.16
C GLY A 532 -13.39 3.38 20.27
N TYR A 533 -13.47 2.13 20.64
CA TYR A 533 -14.17 1.09 19.88
C TYR A 533 -14.55 -0.09 20.78
N THR A 534 -15.45 -0.91 20.31
CA THR A 534 -15.67 -2.23 20.86
C THR A 534 -14.76 -3.21 20.10
N LEU A 535 -13.81 -3.81 20.79
CA LEU A 535 -12.98 -4.88 20.27
C LEU A 535 -13.71 -6.21 20.41
N HIS A 536 -13.89 -6.91 19.30
CA HIS A 536 -14.40 -8.29 19.26
C HIS A 536 -13.23 -9.20 18.97
N LYS A 537 -12.81 -10.01 19.92
CA LYS A 537 -11.68 -10.93 19.76
C LYS A 537 -12.18 -12.36 19.91
N CYS A 538 -11.92 -13.18 18.89
CA CYS A 538 -12.30 -14.59 18.95
C CYS A 538 -11.47 -15.31 20.03
N SER A 539 -12.17 -16.00 20.94
CA SER A 539 -11.55 -16.73 22.02
C SER A 539 -10.78 -17.97 21.58
N LYS A 540 -10.96 -18.41 20.34
CA LYS A 540 -10.35 -19.62 19.78
C LYS A 540 -9.14 -19.32 18.90
N CYS A 541 -9.24 -18.35 18.01
CA CYS A 541 -8.19 -18.04 17.02
C CYS A 541 -7.52 -16.69 17.21
N GLY A 542 -8.01 -15.85 18.12
CA GLY A 542 -7.44 -14.53 18.35
C GLY A 542 -7.82 -13.47 17.30
N THR A 543 -8.37 -13.86 16.16
CA THR A 543 -8.85 -12.91 15.14
C THR A 543 -9.77 -11.88 15.77
N SER A 544 -9.58 -10.63 15.42
CA SER A 544 -10.33 -9.54 16.00
C SER A 544 -10.80 -8.53 14.97
N TYR A 545 -11.92 -7.91 15.26
CA TYR A 545 -12.38 -6.73 14.53
C TYR A 545 -12.90 -5.68 15.49
N LYS A 546 -13.00 -4.46 15.02
CA LYS A 546 -13.45 -3.31 15.80
C LYS A 546 -14.80 -2.83 15.30
N SER A 547 -15.67 -2.48 16.23
CA SER A 547 -16.99 -1.89 15.92
C SER A 547 -17.33 -0.77 16.89
N ASN A 548 -18.48 -0.13 16.72
CA ASN A 548 -19.01 0.89 17.62
C ASN A 548 -17.98 1.96 17.97
N TYR A 549 -17.36 2.54 16.95
CA TYR A 549 -16.38 3.59 17.12
C TYR A 549 -16.98 4.79 17.85
N THR A 550 -16.26 5.29 18.83
CA THR A 550 -16.62 6.44 19.63
C THR A 550 -15.54 7.51 19.60
N LEU A 551 -15.92 8.75 19.93
CA LEU A 551 -14.99 9.87 19.97
C LEU A 551 -14.98 10.48 21.36
N ALA A 552 -13.79 10.86 21.86
CA ALA A 552 -13.67 11.76 22.97
C ALA A 552 -14.10 13.17 22.54
N SER A 553 -14.62 13.95 23.49
CA SER A 553 -14.83 15.38 23.30
C SER A 553 -13.46 16.11 23.33
N VAL A 554 -13.45 17.42 23.49
CA VAL A 554 -12.23 18.21 23.68
C VAL A 554 -11.80 18.18 25.15
N ASN A 555 -10.50 18.35 25.42
CA ASN A 555 -9.94 18.35 26.79
C ASN A 555 -10.01 19.73 27.49
N SER A 556 -10.22 20.79 26.73
CA SER A 556 -10.47 22.13 27.22
C SER A 556 -11.48 22.83 26.34
N PHE A 557 -12.24 23.78 26.93
CA PHE A 557 -13.16 24.64 26.18
C PHE A 557 -13.27 25.95 26.92
N ASP A 558 -12.68 27.00 26.36
CA ASP A 558 -12.43 28.27 27.05
C ASP A 558 -12.80 29.47 26.20
N VAL A 559 -12.92 30.62 26.84
CA VAL A 559 -13.08 31.91 26.18
C VAL A 559 -11.70 32.52 25.95
N ASP A 560 -11.32 32.66 24.72
CA ASP A 560 -10.08 33.35 24.30
C ASP A 560 -10.23 34.88 24.43
N SER A 561 -11.32 35.41 23.92
CA SER A 561 -11.65 36.85 24.03
C SER A 561 -13.15 37.06 23.84
N LYS A 562 -13.61 38.24 24.27
CA LYS A 562 -15.01 38.63 24.10
C LYS A 562 -15.20 40.12 23.93
N THR A 563 -16.23 40.48 23.20
CA THR A 563 -16.67 41.86 22.99
C THR A 563 -18.12 42.02 23.45
N ASP A 564 -18.74 43.11 23.11
CA ASP A 564 -20.18 43.33 23.32
C ASP A 564 -21.06 42.52 22.38
N THR A 565 -20.57 42.15 21.19
CA THR A 565 -21.36 41.46 20.17
C THR A 565 -20.72 40.14 19.70
N SER A 566 -19.65 39.70 20.34
CA SER A 566 -18.96 38.46 19.97
C SER A 566 -18.24 37.78 21.11
N VAL A 567 -18.08 36.47 20.99
CA VAL A 567 -17.24 35.65 21.87
C VAL A 567 -16.34 34.77 21.01
N SER A 568 -15.02 34.89 21.20
CA SER A 568 -14.04 34.02 20.61
C SER A 568 -13.77 32.85 21.54
N LEU A 569 -14.04 31.65 21.06
CA LEU A 569 -13.92 30.39 21.78
C LEU A 569 -12.71 29.63 21.32
N THR A 570 -12.02 28.97 22.23
CA THR A 570 -10.88 28.10 21.94
C THR A 570 -11.04 26.77 22.65
N TRP A 571 -10.46 25.71 22.11
CA TRP A 571 -10.56 24.38 22.67
C TRP A 571 -9.32 23.53 22.38
N GLY A 572 -9.16 22.48 23.17
CA GLY A 572 -8.09 21.52 22.97
C GLY A 572 -8.30 20.69 21.71
N LYS A 573 -7.23 20.44 20.97
CA LYS A 573 -7.26 19.65 19.74
C LYS A 573 -7.59 18.18 20.05
N ASN A 574 -8.41 17.59 19.19
CA ASN A 574 -8.66 16.15 19.16
C ASN A 574 -8.25 15.61 17.79
N THR A 575 -7.08 14.98 17.70
CA THR A 575 -6.51 14.50 16.42
C THR A 575 -7.23 13.26 15.89
N SER A 576 -8.05 12.60 16.72
CA SER A 576 -8.87 11.46 16.28
C SER A 576 -10.14 11.87 15.54
N ALA A 577 -10.49 13.17 15.55
CA ALA A 577 -11.70 13.71 14.95
C ALA A 577 -11.42 14.37 13.59
N ASP A 578 -12.44 14.47 12.75
CA ASP A 578 -12.37 15.22 11.48
C ASP A 578 -12.63 16.73 11.72
N GLY A 579 -13.19 17.07 12.89
CA GLY A 579 -13.49 18.43 13.27
C GLY A 579 -14.46 18.54 14.42
N TYR A 580 -15.11 19.70 14.54
CA TYR A 580 -15.92 20.07 15.69
C TYR A 580 -17.28 20.61 15.27
N ILE A 581 -18.27 20.46 16.16
CA ILE A 581 -19.57 21.13 16.04
C ILE A 581 -19.79 21.97 17.29
N LEU A 582 -19.90 23.27 17.07
CA LEU A 582 -20.19 24.24 18.09
C LEU A 582 -21.71 24.50 18.15
N TYR A 583 -22.25 24.44 19.33
CA TYR A 583 -23.65 24.72 19.63
C TYR A 583 -23.78 25.90 20.58
N ARG A 584 -24.90 26.60 20.50
CA ARG A 584 -25.36 27.60 21.46
C ARG A 584 -26.71 27.18 22.03
N LEU A 585 -26.92 27.38 23.31
CA LEU A 585 -28.22 27.23 23.93
C LEU A 585 -29.12 28.40 23.57
N ASP A 586 -30.27 28.13 22.96
CA ASP A 586 -31.28 29.09 22.58
C ASP A 586 -32.61 28.68 23.24
N GLY A 587 -33.02 29.41 24.27
CA GLY A 587 -34.05 28.96 25.17
C GLY A 587 -33.69 27.65 25.88
N SER A 588 -34.39 26.57 25.54
CA SER A 588 -34.13 25.22 26.07
C SER A 588 -33.45 24.27 25.05
N LYS A 589 -33.16 24.75 23.86
CA LYS A 589 -32.65 23.92 22.75
C LYS A 589 -31.23 24.30 22.39
N TRP A 590 -30.41 23.27 22.09
CA TRP A 590 -29.08 23.44 21.55
C TRP A 590 -29.15 23.60 20.03
N VAL A 591 -28.77 24.76 19.51
CA VAL A 591 -28.73 25.09 18.08
C VAL A 591 -27.30 25.05 17.59
N THR A 592 -27.08 24.48 16.41
CA THR A 592 -25.75 24.46 15.77
C THR A 592 -25.36 25.89 15.36
N VAL A 593 -24.27 26.37 15.89
CA VAL A 593 -23.64 27.63 15.47
C VAL A 593 -22.77 27.39 14.25
N LYS A 594 -21.92 26.37 14.31
CA LYS A 594 -20.97 26.05 13.22
C LYS A 594 -20.54 24.60 13.28
N LYS A 595 -20.46 23.98 12.10
CA LYS A 595 -19.67 22.77 11.87
C LYS A 595 -18.30 23.23 11.33
N ILE A 596 -17.23 22.88 12.04
CA ILE A 596 -15.84 23.31 11.79
C ILE A 596 -15.07 22.10 11.31
N ALA A 597 -14.65 22.13 10.06
CA ALA A 597 -13.85 21.06 9.46
C ALA A 597 -12.37 21.24 9.79
N GLY A 598 -11.67 20.11 9.94
CA GLY A 598 -10.24 20.06 10.28
C GLY A 598 -10.03 20.10 11.80
N ASN A 599 -9.36 19.08 12.31
CA ASN A 599 -9.07 18.93 13.74
C ASN A 599 -8.01 19.92 14.28
N SER A 600 -7.28 20.59 13.39
CA SER A 600 -6.33 21.67 13.72
C SER A 600 -7.04 22.99 13.99
N ASN A 601 -8.29 23.19 13.54
CA ASN A 601 -9.07 24.41 13.71
C ASN A 601 -9.69 24.44 15.11
N ASN A 602 -8.96 24.93 16.07
CA ASN A 602 -9.32 24.90 17.49
C ASN A 602 -9.76 26.26 18.05
N LYS A 603 -10.23 27.16 17.19
CA LYS A 603 -10.74 28.47 17.57
C LYS A 603 -11.88 28.89 16.63
N PHE A 604 -12.90 29.55 17.20
CA PHE A 604 -13.99 30.15 16.41
C PHE A 604 -14.62 31.33 17.16
N THR A 605 -14.88 32.39 16.40
CA THR A 605 -15.57 33.58 16.96
C THR A 605 -17.07 33.55 16.59
N VAL A 606 -17.88 33.53 17.59
CA VAL A 606 -19.35 33.69 17.47
C VAL A 606 -19.65 35.17 17.52
N SER A 607 -20.23 35.71 16.48
CA SER A 607 -20.65 37.14 16.36
C SER A 607 -22.17 37.27 16.30
N GLY A 608 -22.63 38.50 16.28
CA GLY A 608 -24.09 38.81 16.28
C GLY A 608 -24.77 38.52 17.63
N LEU A 609 -24.00 38.55 18.69
CA LEU A 609 -24.50 38.41 20.05
C LEU A 609 -24.96 39.75 20.62
N GLU A 610 -25.79 39.70 21.65
CA GLU A 610 -26.25 40.89 22.36
C GLU A 610 -25.36 41.22 23.56
N ALA A 611 -25.17 42.50 23.83
CA ALA A 611 -24.35 42.94 24.96
C ALA A 611 -24.97 42.52 26.29
N ILE A 612 -24.11 42.24 27.27
CA ILE A 612 -24.50 41.87 28.64
C ILE A 612 -25.48 40.69 28.71
N THR A 613 -25.35 39.81 27.77
CA THR A 613 -26.18 38.61 27.67
C THR A 613 -25.36 37.37 28.01
N ALA A 614 -25.95 36.52 28.85
CA ALA A 614 -25.36 35.22 29.21
C ALA A 614 -25.60 34.21 28.10
N TYR A 615 -24.56 33.67 27.58
CA TYR A 615 -24.60 32.60 26.57
C TYR A 615 -23.99 31.32 27.13
N LYS A 616 -24.60 30.19 26.76
CA LYS A 616 -24.03 28.88 26.98
C LYS A 616 -23.63 28.27 25.63
N PHE A 617 -22.42 27.77 25.58
CA PHE A 617 -21.88 27.10 24.41
C PHE A 617 -21.51 25.67 24.77
N ARG A 618 -21.66 24.77 23.78
CA ARG A 618 -21.28 23.38 23.87
C ARG A 618 -20.51 23.00 22.63
N ILE A 619 -19.48 22.19 22.79
CA ILE A 619 -18.70 21.66 21.67
C ILE A 619 -18.66 20.15 21.71
N LYS A 620 -18.82 19.53 20.54
CA LYS A 620 -18.65 18.11 20.28
C LYS A 620 -17.62 17.91 19.15
N THR A 621 -16.95 16.78 19.17
CA THR A 621 -16.12 16.32 18.03
C THR A 621 -16.95 15.45 17.10
N TYR A 622 -16.56 15.38 15.81
CA TYR A 622 -17.17 14.47 14.84
C TYR A 622 -16.11 13.78 13.97
N LYS A 623 -16.44 12.57 13.49
CA LYS A 623 -15.69 11.85 12.45
C LYS A 623 -16.69 11.15 11.54
N GLY A 624 -16.70 11.51 10.24
CA GLY A 624 -17.77 11.13 9.33
C GLY A 624 -19.14 11.51 9.89
N SER A 625 -20.00 10.52 10.14
CA SER A 625 -21.31 10.67 10.78
C SER A 625 -21.29 10.48 12.30
N THR A 626 -20.18 10.03 12.88
CA THR A 626 -20.07 9.75 14.31
C THR A 626 -19.80 11.04 15.09
N LEU A 627 -20.59 11.30 16.15
CA LEU A 627 -20.38 12.39 17.08
C LEU A 627 -19.83 11.86 18.40
N SER A 628 -19.04 12.68 19.12
CA SER A 628 -18.69 12.35 20.50
C SER A 628 -19.95 12.23 21.34
N LYS A 629 -20.00 11.22 22.24
CA LYS A 629 -21.05 11.05 23.21
C LYS A 629 -21.03 12.23 24.20
N ASP A 630 -19.84 12.49 24.71
CA ASP A 630 -19.60 13.60 25.66
C ASP A 630 -19.42 14.93 24.92
N TYR A 631 -19.47 15.99 25.65
CA TYR A 631 -19.29 17.36 25.17
C TYR A 631 -18.57 18.19 26.24
N ALA A 632 -17.93 19.27 25.82
CA ALA A 632 -17.52 20.33 26.75
C ALA A 632 -18.48 21.48 26.65
N GLU A 633 -18.74 22.15 27.78
CA GLU A 633 -19.70 23.24 27.90
C GLU A 633 -19.10 24.38 28.72
N LEU A 634 -19.39 25.61 28.32
CA LEU A 634 -19.02 26.79 29.07
C LEU A 634 -20.17 27.84 29.05
N SER A 635 -20.16 28.70 30.05
CA SER A 635 -21.05 29.86 30.12
C SER A 635 -20.22 31.14 30.11
N VAL A 636 -20.66 32.15 29.39
CA VAL A 636 -19.94 33.42 29.24
C VAL A 636 -20.93 34.57 29.07
N ASN A 637 -20.64 35.69 29.71
CA ASN A 637 -21.36 36.94 29.43
C ASN A 637 -20.57 37.77 28.41
N THR A 638 -21.28 38.35 27.46
CA THR A 638 -20.71 39.40 26.58
C THR A 638 -20.44 40.68 27.39
N ARG A 639 -19.60 41.55 26.87
CA ARG A 639 -19.27 42.84 27.49
C ARG A 639 -20.39 43.86 27.31
N PRO A 640 -20.43 44.95 28.11
CA PRO A 640 -21.25 46.09 27.78
C PRO A 640 -20.86 46.73 26.44
N TYR A 641 -21.78 47.41 25.79
CA TYR A 641 -21.46 48.20 24.61
C TYR A 641 -20.32 49.17 24.90
N THR A 642 -19.46 49.39 23.93
CA THR A 642 -18.43 50.43 23.97
C THR A 642 -19.15 51.79 24.01
N THR A 643 -18.77 52.65 24.96
CA THR A 643 -19.38 54.00 25.11
C THR A 643 -18.99 54.86 23.91
N THR A 644 -20.00 55.50 23.30
CA THR A 644 -19.82 56.38 22.16
C THR A 644 -19.91 57.85 22.58
N GLY A 645 -19.64 58.75 21.67
CA GLY A 645 -19.83 60.19 21.85
C GLY A 645 -18.88 60.85 22.85
N LEU A 646 -17.79 60.17 23.28
CA LEU A 646 -16.80 60.81 24.16
C LEU A 646 -16.14 62.01 23.47
N LYS A 647 -16.38 63.19 24.02
CA LYS A 647 -15.86 64.44 23.50
C LYS A 647 -15.54 65.42 24.59
N CYS A 648 -14.77 66.43 24.27
CA CYS A 648 -14.59 67.61 25.12
C CYS A 648 -15.67 68.67 24.74
N SER A 649 -16.62 68.88 25.62
CA SER A 649 -17.71 69.86 25.45
C SER A 649 -17.31 71.29 25.83
N GLY A 650 -16.27 71.42 26.63
CA GLY A 650 -15.72 72.71 27.06
C GLY A 650 -14.35 72.54 27.68
N LYS A 651 -13.50 73.55 27.56
CA LYS A 651 -12.19 73.54 28.16
C LYS A 651 -11.70 74.93 28.55
N THR A 652 -10.92 74.95 29.62
CA THR A 652 -10.18 76.12 30.07
C THR A 652 -8.71 75.87 30.01
N ASN A 653 -7.91 76.73 30.60
CA ASN A 653 -6.47 76.53 30.77
C ASN A 653 -6.14 75.46 31.87
N VAL A 654 -7.09 75.15 32.75
CA VAL A 654 -6.85 74.22 33.88
C VAL A 654 -7.90 73.13 33.98
N SER A 655 -8.86 73.07 33.04
CA SER A 655 -9.93 72.07 33.08
C SER A 655 -10.39 71.61 31.71
N ALA A 656 -11.04 70.45 31.68
CA ALA A 656 -11.69 69.91 30.48
C ALA A 656 -13.05 69.30 30.92
N SER A 657 -14.10 69.75 30.32
CA SER A 657 -15.44 69.16 30.48
C SER A 657 -15.61 68.07 29.44
N LEU A 658 -15.65 66.83 29.91
CA LEU A 658 -15.84 65.64 29.08
C LEU A 658 -17.33 65.26 29.10
N GLN A 659 -17.83 64.80 27.97
CA GLN A 659 -19.20 64.36 27.79
C GLN A 659 -19.20 63.10 26.91
N TRP A 660 -20.14 62.19 27.17
CA TRP A 660 -20.31 60.96 26.38
C TRP A 660 -21.79 60.55 26.33
N ASP A 661 -22.11 59.66 25.41
CA ASP A 661 -23.47 59.17 25.26
C ASP A 661 -23.82 58.19 26.42
N LYS A 662 -25.08 58.17 26.82
CA LYS A 662 -25.59 57.25 27.84
C LYS A 662 -25.49 55.82 27.28
N ASN A 663 -24.77 54.93 27.98
CA ASN A 663 -24.66 53.54 27.65
C ASN A 663 -25.72 52.74 28.42
N THR A 664 -26.76 52.30 27.70
CA THR A 664 -27.91 51.59 28.34
C THR A 664 -27.55 50.20 28.86
N SER A 665 -26.46 49.61 28.37
CA SER A 665 -25.99 48.29 28.81
C SER A 665 -25.13 48.35 30.08
N ALA A 666 -24.74 49.56 30.53
CA ALA A 666 -23.80 49.74 31.64
C ALA A 666 -24.51 49.94 32.99
N SER A 667 -23.81 49.60 34.07
CA SER A 667 -24.09 50.06 35.42
C SER A 667 -23.43 51.38 35.75
N GLY A 668 -22.32 51.69 35.09
CA GLY A 668 -21.55 52.91 35.29
C GLY A 668 -20.32 52.96 34.38
N TYR A 669 -19.41 53.90 34.66
CA TYR A 669 -18.26 54.17 33.85
C TYR A 669 -16.99 54.30 34.69
N GLU A 670 -15.85 54.06 34.02
CA GLU A 670 -14.52 54.33 34.56
C GLU A 670 -13.78 55.25 33.59
N LEU A 671 -13.42 56.41 34.08
CA LEU A 671 -12.63 57.41 33.35
C LEU A 671 -11.20 57.40 33.82
N GLN A 672 -10.29 57.26 32.86
CA GLN A 672 -8.84 57.24 33.12
C GLN A 672 -8.16 58.37 32.36
N LYS A 673 -7.08 58.84 32.93
CA LYS A 673 -6.17 59.81 32.34
C LYS A 673 -4.77 59.19 32.26
N TYR A 674 -4.07 59.44 31.18
CA TYR A 674 -2.66 59.06 31.02
C TYR A 674 -1.78 60.09 31.80
N ASP A 675 -0.92 59.62 32.67
CA ASP A 675 -0.03 60.43 33.49
C ASP A 675 1.37 60.65 32.87
N GLY A 676 1.62 60.08 31.68
CA GLY A 676 2.89 60.07 30.97
C GLY A 676 3.60 58.73 31.00
N SER A 677 3.18 57.80 31.87
CA SER A 677 3.71 56.47 32.01
C SER A 677 2.58 55.41 32.07
N ASN A 678 1.51 55.74 32.77
CA ASN A 678 0.40 54.79 33.02
C ASN A 678 -0.98 55.42 32.84
N TRP A 679 -1.98 54.59 32.67
CA TRP A 679 -3.37 55.01 32.68
C TRP A 679 -3.89 54.96 34.12
N VAL A 680 -4.24 56.12 34.70
CA VAL A 680 -4.74 56.24 36.06
C VAL A 680 -6.22 56.50 36.06
N THR A 681 -7.00 55.72 36.83
CA THR A 681 -8.42 55.98 37.03
C THR A 681 -8.62 57.27 37.84
N ILE A 682 -9.23 58.27 37.20
CA ILE A 682 -9.48 59.57 37.85
C ILE A 682 -10.91 59.65 38.38
N LYS A 683 -11.83 58.83 37.86
CA LYS A 683 -13.21 58.77 38.32
C LYS A 683 -13.88 57.47 37.97
N THR A 684 -14.60 56.89 38.92
CA THR A 684 -15.56 55.81 38.69
C THR A 684 -16.97 56.36 38.94
N PHE A 685 -17.87 56.10 38.00
CA PHE A 685 -19.29 56.51 38.05
C PHE A 685 -20.11 55.26 38.32
N THR A 686 -21.05 55.36 39.26
CA THR A 686 -21.90 54.22 39.68
C THR A 686 -23.29 54.21 39.03
N SER A 687 -23.53 55.17 38.15
CA SER A 687 -24.76 55.27 37.37
C SER A 687 -24.43 55.42 35.88
N ASN A 688 -25.21 54.77 35.00
CA ASN A 688 -25.14 54.98 33.56
C ASN A 688 -25.80 56.32 33.10
N ALA A 689 -26.45 57.04 34.05
CA ALA A 689 -26.96 58.37 33.79
C ALA A 689 -25.86 59.45 33.92
N ASP A 690 -24.71 59.10 34.48
CA ASP A 690 -23.55 60.02 34.57
C ASP A 690 -22.89 60.11 33.20
N THR A 691 -23.16 61.14 32.41
CA THR A 691 -22.71 61.30 31.05
C THR A 691 -21.77 62.47 30.83
N SER A 692 -21.29 63.06 31.92
CA SER A 692 -20.33 64.16 31.88
C SER A 692 -19.45 64.20 33.12
N PHE A 693 -18.25 64.78 32.96
CA PHE A 693 -17.36 65.03 34.07
C PHE A 693 -16.40 66.19 33.75
N ASN A 694 -16.24 67.09 34.70
CA ASN A 694 -15.29 68.16 34.55
C ASN A 694 -13.97 67.78 35.25
N VAL A 695 -12.95 67.53 34.42
CA VAL A 695 -11.62 67.25 34.92
C VAL A 695 -10.92 68.58 35.19
N THR A 696 -10.46 68.75 36.43
CA THR A 696 -9.77 69.98 36.90
C THR A 696 -8.29 69.66 37.19
N GLY A 697 -7.49 70.71 37.47
CA GLY A 697 -6.07 70.54 37.82
C GLY A 697 -5.17 70.20 36.64
N LEU A 698 -5.60 70.54 35.45
CA LEU A 698 -4.81 70.36 34.21
C LEU A 698 -3.84 71.54 34.03
N ASN A 699 -2.73 71.30 33.33
CA ASN A 699 -1.77 72.36 32.96
C ASN A 699 -2.20 73.09 31.70
N ALA A 700 -2.02 74.37 31.62
CA ALA A 700 -2.35 75.19 30.45
C ALA A 700 -1.50 74.83 29.23
N GLY A 701 -2.09 74.88 28.03
CA GLY A 701 -1.43 74.63 26.75
C GLY A 701 -0.81 73.21 26.60
N LYS A 702 -1.36 72.22 27.29
CA LYS A 702 -0.88 70.85 27.21
C LYS A 702 -1.96 69.90 26.70
N THR A 703 -1.50 68.84 26.02
CA THR A 703 -2.34 67.73 25.56
C THR A 703 -2.48 66.73 26.69
N PHE A 704 -3.68 66.32 26.94
CA PHE A 704 -4.02 65.25 27.87
C PHE A 704 -4.78 64.14 27.14
N GLU A 705 -4.41 62.92 27.44
CA GLU A 705 -5.08 61.75 26.94
C GLU A 705 -6.03 61.21 28.01
N PHE A 706 -7.27 60.96 27.60
CA PHE A 706 -8.30 60.36 28.40
C PHE A 706 -8.81 59.12 27.70
N ARG A 707 -9.30 58.16 28.51
CA ARG A 707 -10.05 57.03 28.00
C ARG A 707 -11.20 56.71 28.97
N LEU A 708 -12.31 56.33 28.35
CA LEU A 708 -13.53 55.95 29.09
C LEU A 708 -13.94 54.55 28.73
N ARG A 709 -14.35 53.75 29.68
CA ARG A 709 -15.01 52.48 29.46
C ARG A 709 -16.25 52.38 30.30
N ALA A 710 -17.25 51.68 29.78
CA ALA A 710 -18.42 51.30 30.57
C ALA A 710 -18.15 50.02 31.36
N TYR A 711 -18.85 49.81 32.46
CA TYR A 711 -18.91 48.51 33.13
C TYR A 711 -20.32 48.14 33.49
N LYS A 712 -20.58 46.81 33.55
CA LYS A 712 -21.78 46.20 34.09
C LYS A 712 -21.36 45.34 35.28
N THR A 713 -22.03 45.49 36.41
CA THR A 713 -21.88 44.60 37.59
C THR A 713 -22.85 43.44 37.44
N ILE A 714 -22.31 42.22 37.39
CA ILE A 714 -23.05 40.95 37.33
C ILE A 714 -22.63 40.13 38.54
N GLY A 715 -23.56 39.99 39.53
CA GLY A 715 -23.15 39.48 40.83
C GLY A 715 -22.11 40.42 41.46
N ASN A 716 -20.95 39.90 41.84
CA ASN A 716 -19.82 40.66 42.41
C ASN A 716 -18.71 40.97 41.40
N VAL A 717 -18.90 40.70 40.10
CA VAL A 717 -17.89 40.90 39.08
C VAL A 717 -18.26 42.05 38.16
N LYS A 718 -17.30 42.91 37.86
CA LYS A 718 -17.43 43.96 36.85
C LYS A 718 -16.96 43.46 35.49
N GLU A 719 -17.86 43.44 34.52
CA GLU A 719 -17.57 43.26 33.12
C GLU A 719 -17.38 44.63 32.46
N TYR A 720 -16.24 44.82 31.79
CA TYR A 720 -15.87 46.10 31.20
C TYR A 720 -15.98 46.06 29.67
N SER A 721 -16.43 47.17 29.07
CA SER A 721 -16.35 47.41 27.62
C SER A 721 -14.93 47.66 27.16
N ALA A 722 -14.72 47.79 25.86
CA ALA A 722 -13.54 48.43 25.32
C ALA A 722 -13.46 49.88 25.75
N PHE A 723 -12.27 50.47 25.73
CA PHE A 723 -12.06 51.89 25.97
C PHE A 723 -12.40 52.70 24.71
N THR A 724 -12.96 53.88 24.94
CA THR A 724 -13.03 54.99 23.97
C THR A 724 -12.04 56.04 24.38
N ASN A 725 -11.17 56.45 23.47
CA ASN A 725 -10.06 57.37 23.76
C ASN A 725 -10.43 58.79 23.31
N LEU A 726 -9.85 59.80 24.00
CA LEU A 726 -10.00 61.20 23.68
C LEU A 726 -8.75 61.97 24.03
N ASN A 727 -8.25 62.77 23.13
CA ASN A 727 -7.19 63.73 23.37
C ASN A 727 -7.76 65.14 23.49
N VAL A 728 -7.35 65.84 24.50
CA VAL A 728 -7.83 67.20 24.81
C VAL A 728 -6.63 68.15 25.01
N ASN A 729 -6.59 69.21 24.22
CA ASN A 729 -5.62 70.29 24.43
C ASN A 729 -6.25 71.38 25.27
N THR A 730 -5.73 71.68 26.42
CA THR A 730 -6.17 72.81 27.26
C THR A 730 -5.82 74.15 26.59
N LYS A 731 -6.59 75.18 26.93
CA LYS A 731 -6.26 76.52 26.46
C LYS A 731 -4.96 77.02 27.14
N PRO A 732 -4.18 77.79 26.43
CA PRO A 732 -3.10 78.50 27.06
C PRO A 732 -3.64 79.51 28.09
N TYR A 733 -2.77 80.00 28.97
CA TYR A 733 -3.13 81.13 29.85
C TYR A 733 -3.47 82.35 29.01
N ILE A 734 -4.35 83.16 29.56
CA ILE A 734 -4.64 84.46 28.96
C ILE A 734 -3.37 85.30 28.97
N THR A 735 -3.03 85.90 27.88
CA THR A 735 -1.91 86.81 27.84
C THR A 735 -2.29 88.05 28.63
N THR A 736 -1.44 88.41 29.61
CA THR A 736 -1.66 89.60 30.50
C THR A 736 -0.64 90.68 30.23
N GLY A 737 -0.83 91.79 30.86
CA GLY A 737 0.09 92.91 30.81
C GLY A 737 0.19 93.60 29.42
N MET A 738 -0.87 93.40 28.59
CA MET A 738 -0.90 94.07 27.31
C MET A 738 -1.08 95.57 27.48
N LYS A 739 -0.12 96.33 26.99
CA LYS A 739 -0.09 97.76 27.02
C LYS A 739 0.53 98.35 25.72
N CYS A 740 0.15 99.52 25.40
CA CYS A 740 0.80 100.24 24.36
C CYS A 740 2.09 100.86 24.92
N SER A 741 3.25 100.47 24.43
CA SER A 741 4.55 100.95 24.89
C SER A 741 4.99 102.20 24.15
N SER A 742 4.49 102.39 22.96
CA SER A 742 4.66 103.60 22.17
C SER A 742 3.60 103.72 21.09
N LYS A 743 3.29 104.89 20.64
CA LYS A 743 2.36 105.11 19.50
C LYS A 743 2.74 106.29 18.66
N THR A 744 2.43 106.25 17.39
CA THR A 744 2.52 107.29 16.43
C THR A 744 1.12 107.57 15.81
N ASN A 745 1.05 108.40 14.84
CA ASN A 745 -0.17 108.63 14.10
C ASN A 745 -0.53 107.46 13.14
N VAL A 746 0.38 106.55 12.88
CA VAL A 746 0.23 105.47 11.93
C VAL A 746 0.62 104.09 12.52
N SER A 747 1.09 104.02 13.68
CA SER A 747 1.58 102.73 14.31
C SER A 747 1.37 102.76 15.82
N ALA A 748 1.28 101.57 16.39
CA ALA A 748 1.38 101.29 17.85
C ALA A 748 2.26 100.11 18.11
N SER A 749 3.19 100.25 19.04
CA SER A 749 3.96 99.15 19.57
C SER A 749 3.28 98.57 20.79
N LEU A 750 2.98 97.30 20.79
CA LEU A 750 2.34 96.59 21.89
C LEU A 750 3.35 95.73 22.62
N GLN A 751 3.21 95.73 23.94
CA GLN A 751 4.02 94.87 24.84
C GLN A 751 3.08 94.06 25.71
N TRP A 752 3.41 92.84 25.96
CA TRP A 752 2.67 91.95 26.83
C TRP A 752 3.62 91.05 27.62
N ASN A 753 3.13 90.46 28.65
CA ASN A 753 3.89 89.46 29.41
C ASN A 753 4.03 88.19 28.63
N LYS A 754 5.20 87.56 28.69
CA LYS A 754 5.43 86.27 28.05
C LYS A 754 4.42 85.23 28.60
N ASN A 755 3.68 84.62 27.68
CA ASN A 755 2.78 83.51 28.03
C ASN A 755 3.54 82.19 27.92
N ILE A 756 3.87 81.61 29.06
CA ILE A 756 4.67 80.35 29.15
C ILE A 756 3.90 79.12 28.72
N SER A 757 2.58 79.23 28.45
CA SER A 757 1.70 78.16 28.00
C SER A 757 1.27 78.29 26.54
N ALA A 758 1.77 79.26 25.82
CA ALA A 758 1.59 79.44 24.39
C ALA A 758 2.93 79.14 23.66
N ASP A 759 2.81 78.52 22.51
CA ASP A 759 3.92 78.20 21.61
C ASP A 759 4.42 79.46 20.89
#